data_7dd71be87aba3ee5cc3264e1aa2fe30c
#
_entry.id   7dd71be87aba3ee5cc3264e1aa2fe30c
#
_cell.length_a   1.000
_cell.length_b   1.000
_cell.length_c   1.000
_cell.angle_alpha   90.00
_cell.angle_beta   90.00
_cell.angle_gamma   90.00
#
_symmetry.space_group_name_H-M   'P 1'
#
loop_
_entity.id
_entity.type
_entity.pdbx_description
1 polymer ?
#
loop_
_entity_poly.entity_id
_entity_poly.type
_entity_poly.pdbx_seq_one_letter_code
_entity_poly.pdbx_strand_id
1 'polypeptide(L)'
;MNGIKAVIMAGGFGTRLKPVTDIMPKPLVPVLNEPVMAHIIRNLCKYGINDAAVTLKYMPDMIKNTFSDCYAGVNLKYYTEDVPLGTAGGVKACEDYLSDEFIVVSGDGIWDYDLNEIYDFHRKNNADITIVCAKTPFPSLYGIVLSDSFGKIVKFAEKPSAGEIFSDKINTGIYVIKKEILKYVPDNTVFDFSRDLFPKLLQDGKRLFSYNACGNWCDIGNLEEYRKCNIEALEGKYSLGVYLPQYHGIYGSVITDSVSVGENTSICKSVIHDNVKIGAGVSITSSTVCKGVIIEDGVRIPDGCVIGADSIIKRGITLCENTVIPTGQTVTGEKIMRNIIKKGSLFGVDGISCNFYSSIGADGICAVGMALGSLVKKVGIMHDGGVVSSNAAEIFTCGVKCCGGKCMNFGAGFYSMANYINKYYKLDVTVFIKRASSDSDIRIIFRDKDGLKIKGKLEGQIEDLFFSRDFPTPSDIFETEYVNGADELYKCALRKEGGDLQGMKIIISHTRCARFLGDVLSSLGAEVYEYTSPDSDEYFCVDIDENGDSLKISQNKDGKLYTTDKYHVRAMITALEDKEKLGTLSLSYYDIPIYEEIAKSRGIKYGYYLESPFSELREDNEIRENFYSNMYNSDPLCAAVKLLSILHNRSLSLISAESMIRPFFVREDRIKVPKEKRASSLSSLYEENIAAQRIYGDGVIVKNPSAVSTVGSDDGGFRIITEAYTASAARDIVGEIIKKLNI
;
A
#
# COMPACT_ATOMS: atom_id res chain seq x y z
N MET A 1 -16.43 7.58 35.00
CA MET A 1 -17.36 7.20 33.88
C MET A 1 -18.47 6.24 34.34
N ASN A 2 -19.12 6.53 35.49
CA ASN A 2 -20.16 5.65 36.03
C ASN A 2 -21.35 5.51 35.05
N GLY A 3 -21.75 4.26 34.76
CA GLY A 3 -22.87 3.95 33.86
C GLY A 3 -22.53 3.81 32.35
N ILE A 4 -21.28 4.10 31.94
CA ILE A 4 -20.80 3.85 30.59
C ILE A 4 -20.42 2.38 30.46
N LYS A 5 -20.83 1.76 29.37
CA LYS A 5 -20.48 0.39 29.04
C LYS A 5 -19.40 0.33 27.98
N ALA A 6 -18.69 -0.78 27.93
CA ALA A 6 -17.70 -1.04 26.88
C ALA A 6 -18.10 -2.19 25.96
N VAL A 7 -17.49 -2.22 24.77
CA VAL A 7 -17.47 -3.39 23.88
C VAL A 7 -16.02 -3.76 23.61
N ILE A 8 -15.65 -5.01 23.90
CA ILE A 8 -14.35 -5.57 23.56
C ILE A 8 -14.50 -6.41 22.29
N MET A 9 -13.88 -5.98 21.19
CA MET A 9 -13.92 -6.69 19.93
C MET A 9 -12.87 -7.83 19.93
N ALA A 10 -13.30 -9.07 20.12
CA ALA A 10 -12.43 -10.24 20.31
C ALA A 10 -12.68 -11.36 19.28
N GLY A 11 -13.24 -11.05 18.11
CA GLY A 11 -13.63 -12.04 17.08
C GLY A 11 -12.54 -12.41 16.06
N GLY A 12 -11.37 -11.80 16.10
CA GLY A 12 -10.32 -11.97 15.09
C GLY A 12 -9.64 -13.34 15.08
N PHE A 13 -9.29 -13.89 13.89
CA PHE A 13 -8.64 -15.19 13.73
C PHE A 13 -7.14 -15.20 14.09
N GLY A 14 -6.46 -14.06 14.11
CA GLY A 14 -5.03 -13.97 14.48
C GLY A 14 -4.05 -14.68 13.53
N THR A 15 -4.37 -14.85 12.27
CA THR A 15 -3.61 -15.65 11.29
C THR A 15 -2.14 -15.22 11.13
N ARG A 16 -1.85 -13.92 11.25
CA ARG A 16 -0.50 -13.36 11.15
C ARG A 16 0.39 -13.63 12.36
N LEU A 17 -0.18 -14.15 13.46
CA LEU A 17 0.54 -14.53 14.68
C LEU A 17 0.85 -16.02 14.75
N LYS A 18 0.46 -16.82 13.75
CA LYS A 18 0.85 -18.24 13.71
C LYS A 18 2.37 -18.38 13.73
N PRO A 19 2.92 -19.36 14.49
CA PRO A 19 2.24 -20.45 15.17
C PRO A 19 1.74 -20.15 16.60
N VAL A 20 1.90 -18.96 17.13
CA VAL A 20 1.45 -18.60 18.49
C VAL A 20 -0.06 -18.81 18.65
N THR A 21 -0.84 -18.43 17.62
CA THR A 21 -2.31 -18.53 17.60
C THR A 21 -2.85 -19.85 17.07
N ASP A 22 -2.02 -20.87 16.84
CA ASP A 22 -2.50 -22.20 16.46
C ASP A 22 -3.28 -22.88 17.60
N ILE A 23 -2.91 -22.60 18.86
CA ILE A 23 -3.45 -23.26 20.05
C ILE A 23 -4.31 -22.34 20.93
N MET A 24 -4.39 -21.04 20.62
CA MET A 24 -5.16 -20.07 21.42
C MET A 24 -5.64 -18.91 20.54
N PRO A 25 -6.79 -18.29 20.86
CA PRO A 25 -7.25 -17.08 20.15
C PRO A 25 -6.40 -15.86 20.53
N LYS A 26 -6.30 -14.88 19.63
CA LYS A 26 -5.46 -13.68 19.80
C LYS A 26 -5.67 -12.94 21.14
N PRO A 27 -6.90 -12.76 21.69
CA PRO A 27 -7.13 -12.12 22.98
C PRO A 27 -6.49 -12.85 24.17
N LEU A 28 -6.16 -14.13 24.03
CA LEU A 28 -5.51 -14.94 25.07
C LEU A 28 -3.98 -15.02 24.91
N VAL A 29 -3.42 -14.46 23.87
CA VAL A 29 -1.95 -14.41 23.67
C VAL A 29 -1.33 -13.66 24.85
N PRO A 30 -0.29 -14.24 25.53
CA PRO A 30 0.22 -13.66 26.76
C PRO A 30 1.16 -12.47 26.53
N VAL A 31 0.95 -11.38 27.26
CA VAL A 31 1.92 -10.29 27.45
C VAL A 31 2.27 -10.23 28.93
N LEU A 32 3.56 -10.28 29.26
CA LEU A 32 4.04 -10.44 30.64
C LEU A 32 3.35 -11.64 31.35
N ASN A 33 3.20 -12.75 30.66
CA ASN A 33 2.58 -14.00 31.14
C ASN A 33 1.07 -13.91 31.44
N GLU A 34 0.40 -12.84 31.03
CA GLU A 34 -1.04 -12.66 31.19
C GLU A 34 -1.75 -12.41 29.86
N PRO A 35 -2.97 -12.91 29.65
CA PRO A 35 -3.72 -12.64 28.44
C PRO A 35 -3.84 -11.15 28.11
N VAL A 36 -3.68 -10.78 26.82
CA VAL A 36 -3.87 -9.38 26.37
C VAL A 36 -5.20 -8.82 26.85
N MET A 37 -6.28 -9.58 26.72
CA MET A 37 -7.61 -9.14 27.14
C MET A 37 -7.71 -8.91 28.67
N ALA A 38 -6.90 -9.56 29.51
CA ALA A 38 -6.85 -9.32 30.94
C ALA A 38 -6.36 -7.91 31.25
N HIS A 39 -5.33 -7.43 30.54
CA HIS A 39 -4.84 -6.05 30.67
C HIS A 39 -5.90 -5.04 30.25
N ILE A 40 -6.63 -5.30 29.17
CA ILE A 40 -7.72 -4.44 28.68
C ILE A 40 -8.83 -4.34 29.72
N ILE A 41 -9.30 -5.47 30.27
CA ILE A 41 -10.38 -5.50 31.28
C ILE A 41 -9.97 -4.74 32.54
N ARG A 42 -8.74 -4.92 33.05
CA ARG A 42 -8.24 -4.14 34.21
C ARG A 42 -8.19 -2.64 33.91
N ASN A 43 -7.81 -2.30 32.71
CA ASN A 43 -7.76 -0.90 32.29
C ASN A 43 -9.17 -0.27 32.24
N LEU A 44 -10.17 -0.99 31.74
CA LEU A 44 -11.57 -0.55 31.80
C LEU A 44 -12.04 -0.36 33.26
N CYS A 45 -11.75 -1.32 34.13
CA CYS A 45 -12.09 -1.27 35.56
C CYS A 45 -11.45 -0.04 36.24
N LYS A 46 -10.17 0.25 35.94
CA LYS A 46 -9.43 1.41 36.50
C LYS A 46 -10.17 2.73 36.26
N TYR A 47 -10.88 2.85 35.15
CA TYR A 47 -11.65 4.04 34.79
C TYR A 47 -13.15 3.97 35.15
N GLY A 48 -13.55 2.97 35.95
CA GLY A 48 -14.92 2.81 36.46
C GLY A 48 -15.92 2.26 35.47
N ILE A 49 -15.44 1.54 34.42
CA ILE A 49 -16.28 0.81 33.49
C ILE A 49 -16.39 -0.63 33.98
N ASN A 50 -17.55 -0.96 34.58
CA ASN A 50 -17.77 -2.22 35.27
C ASN A 50 -18.65 -3.21 34.47
N ASP A 51 -19.07 -2.83 33.26
CA ASP A 51 -19.89 -3.65 32.37
C ASP A 51 -19.35 -3.60 30.94
N ALA A 52 -19.04 -4.78 30.37
CA ALA A 52 -18.55 -4.89 29.00
C ALA A 52 -19.25 -6.01 28.23
N ALA A 53 -19.59 -5.74 26.97
CA ALA A 53 -19.93 -6.75 25.98
C ALA A 53 -18.63 -7.25 25.33
N VAL A 54 -18.56 -8.53 25.03
CA VAL A 54 -17.42 -9.15 24.33
C VAL A 54 -17.92 -9.85 23.08
N THR A 55 -17.49 -9.40 21.90
CA THR A 55 -17.83 -10.06 20.63
C THR A 55 -16.84 -11.16 20.35
N LEU A 56 -17.33 -12.36 20.05
CA LEU A 56 -16.52 -13.57 19.90
C LEU A 56 -16.84 -14.28 18.59
N LYS A 57 -15.79 -14.85 17.96
CA LYS A 57 -15.94 -15.73 16.78
C LYS A 57 -15.01 -16.95 16.86
N TYR A 58 -13.70 -16.71 16.98
CA TYR A 58 -12.69 -17.77 16.96
C TYR A 58 -12.42 -18.29 18.37
N MET A 59 -12.54 -19.62 18.58
CA MET A 59 -12.33 -20.31 19.86
C MET A 59 -13.06 -19.63 21.05
N PRO A 60 -14.38 -19.36 20.97
CA PRO A 60 -15.10 -18.55 21.96
C PRO A 60 -15.08 -19.20 23.36
N ASP A 61 -15.10 -20.52 23.45
CA ASP A 61 -15.15 -21.24 24.74
C ASP A 61 -13.85 -21.04 25.54
N MET A 62 -12.71 -20.94 24.88
CA MET A 62 -11.45 -20.64 25.58
C MET A 62 -11.49 -19.28 26.27
N ILE A 63 -12.03 -18.27 25.61
CA ILE A 63 -12.17 -16.92 26.18
C ILE A 63 -13.17 -16.93 27.34
N LYS A 64 -14.35 -17.53 27.16
CA LYS A 64 -15.37 -17.66 28.21
C LYS A 64 -14.85 -18.41 29.45
N ASN A 65 -14.13 -19.50 29.24
CA ASN A 65 -13.55 -20.29 30.32
C ASN A 65 -12.45 -19.55 31.09
N THR A 66 -11.68 -18.68 30.39
CA THR A 66 -10.60 -17.91 31.00
C THR A 66 -11.13 -16.75 31.86
N PHE A 67 -12.15 -16.03 31.40
CA PHE A 67 -12.60 -14.80 32.06
C PHE A 67 -13.93 -14.97 32.83
N SER A 68 -14.69 -16.03 32.57
CA SER A 68 -16.03 -16.25 33.16
C SER A 68 -16.96 -15.05 32.92
N ASP A 69 -18.04 -14.92 33.71
CA ASP A 69 -18.98 -13.80 33.56
C ASP A 69 -18.53 -12.51 34.29
N CYS A 70 -17.42 -12.57 35.04
CA CYS A 70 -16.84 -11.44 35.73
C CYS A 70 -15.32 -11.63 35.88
N TYR A 71 -14.56 -10.62 35.50
CA TYR A 71 -13.11 -10.62 35.67
C TYR A 71 -12.61 -9.23 36.11
N ALA A 72 -11.74 -9.20 37.10
CA ALA A 72 -11.14 -7.98 37.66
C ALA A 72 -12.16 -6.86 37.97
N GLY A 73 -13.37 -7.20 38.40
CA GLY A 73 -14.44 -6.26 38.75
C GLY A 73 -15.29 -5.77 37.59
N VAL A 74 -15.12 -6.33 36.39
CA VAL A 74 -15.94 -6.05 35.21
C VAL A 74 -16.83 -7.24 34.89
N ASN A 75 -18.15 -7.00 34.77
CA ASN A 75 -19.13 -7.96 34.31
C ASN A 75 -19.02 -8.11 32.79
N LEU A 76 -18.92 -9.35 32.30
CA LEU A 76 -18.71 -9.66 30.89
C LEU A 76 -19.95 -10.32 30.30
N LYS A 77 -20.51 -9.74 29.25
CA LYS A 77 -21.60 -10.33 28.48
C LYS A 77 -21.09 -10.73 27.11
N TYR A 78 -21.12 -12.02 26.81
CA TYR A 78 -20.56 -12.57 25.56
C TYR A 78 -21.60 -12.62 24.44
N TYR A 79 -21.18 -12.18 23.26
CA TYR A 79 -21.93 -12.24 22.00
C TYR A 79 -21.13 -13.04 20.98
N THR A 80 -21.60 -14.25 20.69
CA THR A 80 -20.91 -15.14 19.76
C THR A 80 -21.52 -15.03 18.36
N GLU A 81 -20.69 -14.79 17.35
CA GLU A 81 -21.10 -14.66 15.96
C GLU A 81 -21.09 -16.02 15.26
N ASP A 82 -22.21 -16.46 14.70
CA ASP A 82 -22.30 -17.67 13.87
C ASP A 82 -21.58 -17.48 12.54
N VAL A 83 -21.77 -16.32 11.90
CA VAL A 83 -21.04 -15.85 10.71
C VAL A 83 -20.30 -14.57 11.06
N PRO A 84 -19.13 -14.29 10.44
CA PRO A 84 -18.42 -13.03 10.68
C PRO A 84 -19.29 -11.83 10.34
N LEU A 85 -19.51 -10.92 11.29
CA LEU A 85 -20.31 -9.71 11.09
C LEU A 85 -19.44 -8.47 10.80
N GLY A 86 -18.12 -8.58 10.86
CA GLY A 86 -17.20 -7.44 10.81
C GLY A 86 -17.20 -6.66 12.14
N THR A 87 -16.34 -5.67 12.25
CA THR A 87 -16.12 -4.96 13.51
C THR A 87 -17.35 -4.15 13.96
N ALA A 88 -17.98 -3.40 13.06
CA ALA A 88 -19.18 -2.62 13.39
C ALA A 88 -20.44 -3.49 13.49
N GLY A 89 -20.57 -4.53 12.67
CA GLY A 89 -21.68 -5.48 12.76
C GLY A 89 -21.68 -6.25 14.08
N GLY A 90 -20.51 -6.68 14.57
CA GLY A 90 -20.38 -7.31 15.90
C GLY A 90 -20.79 -6.38 17.04
N VAL A 91 -20.42 -5.09 16.97
CA VAL A 91 -20.86 -4.08 17.95
C VAL A 91 -22.36 -3.81 17.83
N LYS A 92 -22.93 -3.79 16.64
CA LYS A 92 -24.39 -3.67 16.43
C LYS A 92 -25.16 -4.79 17.10
N ALA A 93 -24.66 -6.03 17.06
CA ALA A 93 -25.28 -7.17 17.74
C ALA A 93 -25.36 -7.01 19.27
N CYS A 94 -24.59 -6.10 19.87
CA CYS A 94 -24.63 -5.77 21.28
C CYS A 94 -25.56 -4.58 21.63
N GLU A 95 -26.24 -3.97 20.66
CA GLU A 95 -26.92 -2.66 20.79
C GLU A 95 -27.87 -2.59 22.00
N ASP A 96 -28.66 -3.64 22.25
CA ASP A 96 -29.62 -3.65 23.37
C ASP A 96 -28.96 -3.58 24.76
N TYR A 97 -27.70 -3.98 24.85
CA TYR A 97 -26.93 -3.95 26.08
C TYR A 97 -26.29 -2.59 26.35
N LEU A 98 -26.04 -1.78 25.30
CA LEU A 98 -25.20 -0.59 25.35
C LEU A 98 -25.90 0.63 25.96
N SER A 99 -25.12 1.49 26.63
CA SER A 99 -25.53 2.82 27.09
C SER A 99 -25.63 3.81 25.92
N ASP A 100 -26.23 5.01 26.15
CA ASP A 100 -26.39 6.03 25.11
C ASP A 100 -25.05 6.51 24.50
N GLU A 101 -24.02 6.55 25.30
CA GLU A 101 -22.62 6.67 24.88
C GLU A 101 -21.88 5.46 25.44
N PHE A 102 -21.01 4.87 24.64
CA PHE A 102 -20.25 3.68 25.01
C PHE A 102 -18.84 3.70 24.41
N ILE A 103 -17.97 2.88 24.98
CA ILE A 103 -16.59 2.75 24.51
C ILE A 103 -16.43 1.41 23.77
N VAL A 104 -15.77 1.46 22.61
CA VAL A 104 -15.33 0.27 21.89
C VAL A 104 -13.82 0.17 22.02
N VAL A 105 -13.31 -1.03 22.31
CA VAL A 105 -11.88 -1.32 22.35
C VAL A 105 -11.56 -2.59 21.55
N SER A 106 -10.46 -2.57 20.82
CA SER A 106 -9.94 -3.77 20.19
C SER A 106 -9.40 -4.73 21.26
N GLY A 107 -9.75 -6.00 21.19
CA GLY A 107 -9.41 -7.03 22.17
C GLY A 107 -8.00 -7.64 22.00
N ASP A 108 -7.14 -7.02 21.20
CA ASP A 108 -5.89 -7.58 20.71
C ASP A 108 -4.68 -6.63 20.80
N GLY A 109 -4.83 -5.47 21.45
CA GLY A 109 -3.77 -4.48 21.65
C GLY A 109 -3.52 -4.15 23.11
N ILE A 110 -2.33 -3.64 23.41
CA ILE A 110 -1.94 -3.11 24.73
C ILE A 110 -1.90 -1.59 24.66
N TRP A 111 -2.45 -0.93 25.68
CA TRP A 111 -2.48 0.52 25.78
C TRP A 111 -2.61 0.99 27.22
N ASP A 112 -2.15 2.22 27.53
CA ASP A 112 -2.22 2.83 28.86
C ASP A 112 -2.85 4.24 28.84
N TYR A 113 -3.72 4.52 27.85
CA TYR A 113 -4.40 5.80 27.69
C TYR A 113 -5.36 6.14 28.83
N ASP A 114 -5.51 7.43 29.12
CA ASP A 114 -6.53 7.92 30.05
C ASP A 114 -7.91 8.03 29.36
N LEU A 115 -8.81 7.10 29.73
CA LEU A 115 -10.15 7.07 29.15
C LEU A 115 -11.03 8.25 29.58
N ASN A 116 -10.75 8.90 30.77
CA ASN A 116 -11.50 10.09 31.18
C ASN A 116 -11.20 11.26 30.23
N GLU A 117 -9.93 11.50 29.91
CA GLU A 117 -9.55 12.57 28.96
C GLU A 117 -10.17 12.36 27.58
N ILE A 118 -10.19 11.12 27.10
CA ILE A 118 -10.80 10.77 25.82
C ILE A 118 -12.31 11.04 25.85
N TYR A 119 -12.99 10.64 26.93
CA TYR A 119 -14.43 10.84 27.07
C TYR A 119 -14.79 12.31 27.23
N ASP A 120 -14.03 13.07 28.01
CA ASP A 120 -14.23 14.52 28.20
C ASP A 120 -14.05 15.27 26.85
N PHE A 121 -13.06 14.87 26.06
CA PHE A 121 -12.88 15.40 24.71
C PHE A 121 -14.09 15.10 23.80
N HIS A 122 -14.61 13.87 23.83
CA HIS A 122 -15.82 13.46 23.11
C HIS A 122 -17.01 14.36 23.45
N ARG A 123 -17.27 14.56 24.75
CA ARG A 123 -18.36 15.39 25.24
C ARG A 123 -18.19 16.86 24.90
N LYS A 124 -16.98 17.41 25.09
CA LYS A 124 -16.66 18.80 24.78
C LYS A 124 -16.92 19.16 23.32
N ASN A 125 -16.60 18.26 22.40
CA ASN A 125 -16.82 18.47 20.98
C ASN A 125 -18.22 18.03 20.51
N ASN A 126 -19.05 17.52 21.42
CA ASN A 126 -20.34 16.90 21.09
C ASN A 126 -20.20 15.94 19.90
N ALA A 127 -19.14 15.12 19.90
CA ALA A 127 -18.80 14.22 18.81
C ALA A 127 -19.87 13.13 18.64
N ASP A 128 -20.09 12.65 17.44
CA ASP A 128 -20.88 11.46 17.18
C ASP A 128 -20.01 10.19 17.33
N ILE A 129 -18.74 10.30 16.91
CA ILE A 129 -17.69 9.34 17.19
C ILE A 129 -16.39 10.09 17.51
N THR A 130 -15.66 9.61 18.50
CA THR A 130 -14.26 9.97 18.72
C THR A 130 -13.39 8.75 18.47
N ILE A 131 -12.43 8.85 17.55
CA ILE A 131 -11.43 7.83 17.24
C ILE A 131 -10.15 8.17 17.98
N VAL A 132 -9.66 7.26 18.81
CA VAL A 132 -8.36 7.42 19.46
C VAL A 132 -7.26 7.08 18.46
N CYS A 133 -6.32 8.00 18.30
CA CYS A 133 -5.23 7.89 17.35
C CYS A 133 -3.88 7.81 18.05
N ALA A 134 -2.97 7.06 17.44
CA ALA A 134 -1.54 7.04 17.75
C ALA A 134 -0.74 7.49 16.51
N LYS A 135 0.55 7.81 16.69
CA LYS A 135 1.45 8.12 15.58
C LYS A 135 2.40 6.95 15.30
N THR A 136 2.63 6.66 14.04
CA THR A 136 3.59 5.65 13.62
C THR A 136 4.34 6.08 12.35
N PRO A 137 5.63 5.74 12.20
CA PRO A 137 6.36 5.95 10.96
C PRO A 137 5.93 4.97 9.84
N PHE A 138 5.17 3.91 10.16
CA PHE A 138 4.75 2.86 9.22
C PHE A 138 3.21 2.70 9.20
N PRO A 139 2.46 3.72 8.74
CA PRO A 139 1.00 3.74 8.87
C PRO A 139 0.25 2.81 7.90
N SER A 140 0.89 2.25 6.87
CA SER A 140 0.26 1.41 5.84
C SER A 140 -0.43 0.14 6.37
N LEU A 141 -0.10 -0.30 7.58
CA LEU A 141 -0.69 -1.48 8.21
C LEU A 141 -2.03 -1.21 8.91
N TYR A 142 -2.41 0.05 9.03
CA TYR A 142 -3.52 0.53 9.86
C TYR A 142 -4.48 1.42 9.06
N GLY A 143 -5.63 1.71 9.64
CA GLY A 143 -6.45 2.83 9.19
C GLY A 143 -5.77 4.15 9.52
N ILE A 144 -5.64 5.05 8.53
CA ILE A 144 -5.02 6.37 8.71
C ILE A 144 -6.08 7.47 8.78
N VAL A 145 -5.82 8.48 9.60
CA VAL A 145 -6.75 9.56 9.90
C VAL A 145 -6.12 10.90 9.56
N LEU A 146 -6.83 11.75 8.82
CA LEU A 146 -6.50 13.15 8.64
C LEU A 146 -7.55 13.99 9.34
N SER A 147 -7.12 14.90 10.20
CA SER A 147 -7.99 15.83 10.94
C SER A 147 -7.52 17.27 10.81
N ASP A 148 -8.44 18.20 10.98
CA ASP A 148 -8.10 19.63 11.09
C ASP A 148 -7.44 19.96 12.45
N SER A 149 -7.09 21.23 12.65
CA SER A 149 -6.46 21.73 13.89
C SER A 149 -7.33 21.59 15.15
N PHE A 150 -8.63 21.36 14.99
CA PHE A 150 -9.57 21.11 16.10
C PHE A 150 -9.80 19.62 16.35
N GLY A 151 -9.16 18.76 15.58
CA GLY A 151 -9.30 17.30 15.66
C GLY A 151 -10.49 16.74 14.88
N LYS A 152 -11.28 17.56 14.15
CA LYS A 152 -12.36 17.06 13.30
C LYS A 152 -11.79 16.30 12.13
N ILE A 153 -12.25 15.06 11.94
CA ILE A 153 -11.76 14.18 10.86
C ILE A 153 -12.30 14.68 9.52
N VAL A 154 -11.39 14.86 8.58
CA VAL A 154 -11.70 15.28 7.20
C VAL A 154 -11.50 14.14 6.20
N LYS A 155 -10.64 13.17 6.53
CA LYS A 155 -10.36 12.01 5.68
C LYS A 155 -9.95 10.79 6.52
N PHE A 156 -10.37 9.61 6.04
CA PHE A 156 -10.01 8.32 6.59
C PHE A 156 -9.66 7.36 5.45
N ALA A 157 -8.67 6.49 5.64
CA ALA A 157 -8.39 5.39 4.71
C ALA A 157 -7.92 4.15 5.47
N GLU A 158 -8.49 2.99 5.17
CA GLU A 158 -8.13 1.72 5.81
C GLU A 158 -7.03 1.01 5.04
N LYS A 159 -5.90 0.75 5.70
CA LYS A 159 -4.73 0.06 5.15
C LYS A 159 -4.34 0.57 3.76
N PRO A 160 -3.96 1.84 3.67
CA PRO A 160 -3.63 2.44 2.39
C PRO A 160 -2.42 1.77 1.75
N SER A 161 -2.38 1.75 0.41
CA SER A 161 -1.17 1.39 -0.31
C SER A 161 -0.04 2.40 -0.03
N ALA A 162 1.19 2.05 -0.36
CA ALA A 162 2.34 2.92 -0.10
C ALA A 162 2.22 4.32 -0.73
N GLY A 163 1.49 4.43 -1.85
CA GLY A 163 1.21 5.69 -2.52
C GLY A 163 0.04 6.48 -1.95
N GLU A 164 -0.78 5.87 -1.09
CA GLU A 164 -2.00 6.48 -0.53
C GLU A 164 -1.82 7.02 0.90
N ILE A 165 -0.60 6.98 1.43
CA ILE A 165 -0.30 7.43 2.78
C ILE A 165 -0.31 8.96 2.82
N PHE A 166 -1.28 9.54 3.53
CA PHE A 166 -1.42 10.99 3.73
C PHE A 166 -1.25 11.42 5.18
N SER A 167 -1.11 10.49 6.13
CA SER A 167 -1.01 10.80 7.56
C SER A 167 -0.18 9.76 8.30
N ASP A 168 0.51 10.20 9.36
CA ASP A 168 1.18 9.35 10.34
C ASP A 168 0.27 8.98 11.52
N LYS A 169 -0.95 9.57 11.58
CA LYS A 169 -1.96 9.27 12.59
C LYS A 169 -2.74 8.04 12.20
N ILE A 170 -2.74 7.05 13.06
CA ILE A 170 -3.40 5.77 12.84
C ILE A 170 -4.55 5.54 13.82
N ASN A 171 -5.54 4.79 13.36
CA ASN A 171 -6.65 4.31 14.16
C ASN A 171 -6.17 3.19 15.09
N THR A 172 -6.36 3.36 16.39
CA THR A 172 -5.95 2.38 17.42
C THR A 172 -6.99 1.30 17.71
N GLY A 173 -8.19 1.39 17.11
CA GLY A 173 -9.30 0.50 17.45
C GLY A 173 -10.01 0.83 18.75
N ILE A 174 -9.80 2.04 19.30
CA ILE A 174 -10.45 2.54 20.50
C ILE A 174 -11.36 3.70 20.10
N TYR A 175 -12.64 3.62 20.46
CA TYR A 175 -13.66 4.59 20.05
C TYR A 175 -14.57 4.97 21.21
N VAL A 176 -15.03 6.22 21.24
CA VAL A 176 -16.22 6.64 21.99
C VAL A 176 -17.34 6.91 21.00
N ILE A 177 -18.48 6.27 21.16
CA ILE A 177 -19.55 6.26 20.16
C ILE A 177 -20.91 6.59 20.80
N LYS A 178 -21.69 7.45 20.16
CA LYS A 178 -23.11 7.61 20.49
C LYS A 178 -23.92 6.45 19.93
N LYS A 179 -24.76 5.83 20.76
CA LYS A 179 -25.57 4.66 20.40
C LYS A 179 -26.41 4.87 19.12
N GLU A 180 -26.90 6.10 18.91
CA GLU A 180 -27.67 6.45 17.71
C GLU A 180 -26.92 6.21 16.38
N ILE A 181 -25.59 6.14 16.40
CA ILE A 181 -24.77 5.86 15.23
C ILE A 181 -24.96 4.43 14.74
N LEU A 182 -25.32 3.50 15.62
CA LEU A 182 -25.54 2.10 15.26
C LEU A 182 -26.71 1.90 14.26
N LYS A 183 -27.60 2.89 14.11
CA LYS A 183 -28.65 2.85 13.06
C LYS A 183 -28.10 2.87 11.61
N TYR A 184 -26.83 3.31 11.42
CA TYR A 184 -26.14 3.29 10.12
C TYR A 184 -25.57 1.92 9.77
N VAL A 185 -25.52 1.01 10.76
CA VAL A 185 -25.04 -0.36 10.60
C VAL A 185 -26.24 -1.27 10.34
N PRO A 186 -26.32 -1.96 9.19
CA PRO A 186 -27.38 -2.91 8.89
C PRO A 186 -27.34 -4.11 9.84
N ASP A 187 -28.50 -4.65 10.18
CA ASP A 187 -28.61 -5.84 11.02
C ASP A 187 -28.09 -7.09 10.27
N ASN A 188 -27.40 -7.98 10.99
CA ASN A 188 -26.91 -9.28 10.50
C ASN A 188 -26.13 -9.19 9.17
N THR A 189 -25.39 -8.12 8.98
CA THR A 189 -24.59 -7.87 7.76
C THR A 189 -23.13 -7.69 8.13
N VAL A 190 -22.23 -8.18 7.26
CA VAL A 190 -20.80 -7.91 7.39
C VAL A 190 -20.57 -6.42 7.19
N PHE A 191 -20.22 -5.72 8.26
CA PHE A 191 -20.02 -4.27 8.24
C PHE A 191 -18.85 -3.88 9.15
N ASP A 192 -17.91 -3.11 8.59
CA ASP A 192 -16.67 -2.75 9.29
C ASP A 192 -16.66 -1.26 9.65
N PHE A 193 -16.09 -0.91 10.81
CA PHE A 193 -15.95 0.49 11.21
C PHE A 193 -15.17 1.30 10.18
N SER A 194 -14.01 0.80 9.80
CA SER A 194 -13.04 1.53 9.00
C SER A 194 -13.39 1.55 7.52
N ARG A 195 -13.91 0.44 7.00
CA ARG A 195 -14.21 0.28 5.56
C ARG A 195 -15.57 0.84 5.17
N ASP A 196 -16.56 0.67 6.07
CA ASP A 196 -17.96 0.93 5.71
C ASP A 196 -18.54 2.09 6.50
N LEU A 197 -18.40 2.10 7.85
CA LEU A 197 -19.10 3.06 8.70
C LEU A 197 -18.48 4.46 8.65
N PHE A 198 -17.17 4.59 8.90
CA PHE A 198 -16.54 5.91 8.99
C PHE A 198 -16.64 6.69 7.68
N PRO A 199 -16.36 6.10 6.49
CA PRO A 199 -16.56 6.79 5.23
C PRO A 199 -18.00 7.26 5.01
N LYS A 200 -18.99 6.41 5.29
CA LYS A 200 -20.40 6.75 5.18
C LYS A 200 -20.81 7.92 6.08
N LEU A 201 -20.35 7.90 7.33
CA LEU A 201 -20.62 8.99 8.28
C LEU A 201 -19.97 10.31 7.89
N LEU A 202 -18.75 10.28 7.33
CA LEU A 202 -18.07 11.47 6.80
C LEU A 202 -18.86 12.06 5.62
N GLN A 203 -19.35 11.23 4.69
CA GLN A 203 -20.20 11.66 3.56
C GLN A 203 -21.52 12.30 4.04
N ASP A 204 -22.11 11.74 5.10
CA ASP A 204 -23.35 12.23 5.70
C ASP A 204 -23.14 13.43 6.65
N GLY A 205 -21.90 13.97 6.69
CA GLY A 205 -21.58 15.18 7.45
C GLY A 205 -21.60 15.03 8.98
N LYS A 206 -21.50 13.79 9.49
CA LYS A 206 -21.44 13.49 10.92
C LYS A 206 -20.15 14.04 11.57
N ARG A 207 -20.21 14.24 12.88
CA ARG A 207 -19.11 14.82 13.66
C ARG A 207 -18.17 13.73 14.16
N LEU A 208 -17.20 13.37 13.32
CA LEU A 208 -16.13 12.46 13.66
C LEU A 208 -14.91 13.27 14.09
N PHE A 209 -14.36 12.91 15.24
CA PHE A 209 -13.16 13.55 15.77
C PHE A 209 -12.06 12.53 16.03
N SER A 210 -10.82 12.93 15.81
CA SER A 210 -9.61 12.19 16.21
C SER A 210 -9.07 12.77 17.50
N TYR A 211 -8.73 11.92 18.46
CA TYR A 211 -8.04 12.26 19.68
C TYR A 211 -6.66 11.63 19.70
N ASN A 212 -5.61 12.46 19.73
CA ASN A 212 -4.25 11.97 19.87
C ASN A 212 -3.98 11.74 21.36
N ALA A 213 -4.13 10.50 21.82
CA ALA A 213 -3.98 10.18 23.23
C ALA A 213 -2.52 10.28 23.69
N CYS A 214 -2.31 10.81 24.89
CA CYS A 214 -1.04 10.72 25.59
C CYS A 214 -0.92 9.34 26.22
N GLY A 215 0.19 8.66 26.02
CA GLY A 215 0.43 7.29 26.48
C GLY A 215 0.98 6.39 25.39
N ASN A 216 1.02 5.10 25.69
CA ASN A 216 1.60 4.09 24.80
C ASN A 216 0.53 3.16 24.26
N TRP A 217 0.73 2.70 23.04
CA TRP A 217 -0.14 1.75 22.36
C TRP A 217 0.71 0.79 21.52
N CYS A 218 0.28 -0.47 21.48
CA CYS A 218 0.86 -1.51 20.63
C CYS A 218 -0.25 -2.41 20.10
N ASP A 219 -0.32 -2.57 18.79
CA ASP A 219 -1.08 -3.64 18.16
C ASP A 219 -0.20 -4.89 18.07
N ILE A 220 -0.69 -6.00 18.62
CA ILE A 220 -0.04 -7.30 18.50
C ILE A 220 -0.44 -7.90 17.14
N GLY A 221 -0.02 -7.26 16.06
CA GLY A 221 -0.44 -7.60 14.69
C GLY A 221 0.35 -8.73 14.04
N ASN A 222 1.59 -8.97 14.47
CA ASN A 222 2.49 -9.99 13.94
C ASN A 222 3.49 -10.48 14.99
N LEU A 223 4.28 -11.51 14.67
CA LEU A 223 5.22 -12.15 15.58
C LEU A 223 6.32 -11.22 16.12
N GLU A 224 6.83 -10.29 15.31
CA GLU A 224 7.83 -9.32 15.75
C GLU A 224 7.23 -8.30 16.71
N GLU A 225 6.07 -7.73 16.38
CA GLU A 225 5.35 -6.79 17.27
C GLU A 225 4.93 -7.46 18.58
N TYR A 226 4.55 -8.73 18.53
CA TYR A 226 4.25 -9.52 19.73
C TYR A 226 5.46 -9.60 20.69
N ARG A 227 6.60 -10.03 20.17
CA ARG A 227 7.84 -10.12 20.97
C ARG A 227 8.25 -8.74 21.49
N LYS A 228 8.26 -7.73 20.61
CA LYS A 228 8.61 -6.35 20.95
C LYS A 228 7.70 -5.79 22.04
N CYS A 229 6.39 -5.99 21.95
CA CYS A 229 5.42 -5.57 22.95
C CYS A 229 5.74 -6.17 24.33
N ASN A 230 6.07 -7.47 24.39
CA ASN A 230 6.46 -8.13 25.63
C ASN A 230 7.74 -7.52 26.24
N ILE A 231 8.76 -7.27 25.41
CA ILE A 231 10.04 -6.71 25.89
C ILE A 231 9.85 -5.26 26.36
N GLU A 232 9.15 -4.43 25.58
CA GLU A 232 8.83 -3.04 25.96
C GLU A 232 7.95 -2.97 27.22
N ALA A 233 7.03 -3.93 27.39
CA ALA A 233 6.22 -4.04 28.60
C ALA A 233 7.06 -4.44 29.83
N LEU A 234 8.01 -5.36 29.66
CA LEU A 234 8.98 -5.74 30.69
C LEU A 234 9.90 -4.56 31.09
N GLU A 235 10.28 -3.73 30.15
CA GLU A 235 11.07 -2.52 30.35
C GLU A 235 10.25 -1.36 31.00
N GLY A 236 8.94 -1.57 31.23
CA GLY A 236 8.06 -0.60 31.91
C GLY A 236 7.50 0.49 30.98
N LYS A 237 7.54 0.32 29.69
CA LYS A 237 6.96 1.30 28.73
C LYS A 237 5.44 1.45 28.92
N TYR A 238 4.75 0.37 29.26
CA TYR A 238 3.30 0.34 29.48
C TYR A 238 3.00 0.22 30.98
N SER A 239 2.06 1.00 31.49
CA SER A 239 1.65 0.97 32.90
C SER A 239 0.68 -0.20 33.18
N LEU A 240 1.14 -1.45 33.05
CA LEU A 240 0.31 -2.64 33.17
C LEU A 240 0.16 -3.17 34.60
N GLY A 241 1.01 -2.70 35.53
CA GLY A 241 0.97 -3.16 36.93
C GLY A 241 1.44 -4.59 37.16
N VAL A 242 2.14 -5.19 36.21
CA VAL A 242 2.67 -6.57 36.28
C VAL A 242 4.20 -6.49 36.40
N TYR A 243 4.77 -7.22 37.35
CA TYR A 243 6.21 -7.33 37.55
C TYR A 243 6.61 -8.79 37.47
N LEU A 244 7.64 -9.07 36.69
CA LEU A 244 8.21 -10.40 36.56
C LEU A 244 9.53 -10.52 37.29
N PRO A 245 9.84 -11.67 37.91
CA PRO A 245 11.13 -11.92 38.54
C PRO A 245 12.26 -11.96 37.51
N GLN A 246 13.46 -11.58 37.92
CA GLN A 246 14.68 -11.73 37.10
C GLN A 246 15.40 -13.01 37.49
N TYR A 247 15.90 -13.73 36.48
CA TYR A 247 16.61 -14.99 36.63
C TYR A 247 18.04 -14.87 36.11
N HIS A 248 18.97 -15.61 36.73
CA HIS A 248 20.37 -15.67 36.28
C HIS A 248 20.47 -16.31 34.88
N GLY A 249 21.24 -15.70 33.98
CA GLY A 249 21.36 -16.17 32.58
C GLY A 249 20.24 -15.71 31.66
N ILE A 250 19.23 -14.99 32.18
CA ILE A 250 18.06 -14.51 31.45
C ILE A 250 18.05 -12.97 31.47
N TYR A 251 18.22 -12.35 30.29
CA TYR A 251 18.38 -10.92 30.16
C TYR A 251 17.25 -10.30 29.33
N GLY A 252 16.49 -9.38 29.90
CA GLY A 252 15.42 -8.65 29.18
C GLY A 252 14.44 -9.58 28.48
N SER A 253 14.08 -10.72 29.11
CA SER A 253 13.24 -11.75 28.51
C SER A 253 12.04 -12.08 29.41
N VAL A 254 10.93 -12.42 28.80
CA VAL A 254 9.70 -12.84 29.47
C VAL A 254 9.68 -14.37 29.54
N ILE A 255 9.60 -14.92 30.73
CA ILE A 255 9.59 -16.35 31.02
C ILE A 255 8.63 -16.67 32.15
N THR A 256 8.00 -17.85 32.13
CA THR A 256 7.14 -18.33 33.22
C THR A 256 7.88 -19.26 34.16
N ASP A 257 7.38 -19.41 35.40
CA ASP A 257 7.95 -20.33 36.44
C ASP A 257 7.85 -21.80 36.03
N SER A 258 7.02 -22.13 35.05
CA SER A 258 6.85 -23.50 34.53
C SER A 258 7.95 -23.96 33.57
N VAL A 259 8.89 -23.04 33.21
CA VAL A 259 9.97 -23.33 32.28
C VAL A 259 11.19 -23.91 33.01
N SER A 260 11.72 -25.00 32.49
CA SER A 260 12.98 -25.57 32.99
C SER A 260 14.16 -25.13 32.11
N VAL A 261 15.23 -24.63 32.73
CA VAL A 261 16.42 -24.13 32.02
C VAL A 261 17.65 -24.85 32.50
N GLY A 262 18.38 -25.48 31.56
CA GLY A 262 19.62 -26.21 31.85
C GLY A 262 20.82 -25.28 32.12
N GLU A 263 21.88 -25.87 32.67
CA GLU A 263 23.11 -25.14 33.03
C GLU A 263 23.77 -24.48 31.80
N ASN A 264 24.46 -23.34 32.03
CA ASN A 264 25.17 -22.60 31.00
C ASN A 264 24.31 -22.16 29.80
N THR A 265 22.99 -22.02 29.98
CA THR A 265 22.05 -21.55 28.99
C THR A 265 21.90 -20.03 29.11
N SER A 266 21.83 -19.33 27.97
CA SER A 266 21.64 -17.88 27.87
C SER A 266 20.39 -17.55 27.07
N ILE A 267 19.51 -16.73 27.64
CA ILE A 267 18.28 -16.26 27.01
C ILE A 267 18.27 -14.73 27.03
N CYS A 268 18.17 -14.11 25.87
CA CYS A 268 18.23 -12.65 25.73
C CYS A 268 17.08 -12.12 24.87
N LYS A 269 16.37 -11.08 25.35
CA LYS A 269 15.29 -10.37 24.64
C LYS A 269 14.25 -11.29 23.99
N SER A 270 13.89 -12.38 24.69
CA SER A 270 13.06 -13.44 24.17
C SER A 270 11.79 -13.65 25.00
N VAL A 271 10.79 -14.27 24.40
CA VAL A 271 9.52 -14.63 25.06
C VAL A 271 9.41 -16.14 25.08
N ILE A 272 9.36 -16.73 26.30
CA ILE A 272 9.30 -18.17 26.51
C ILE A 272 7.99 -18.50 27.24
N HIS A 273 7.11 -19.25 26.57
CA HIS A 273 5.81 -19.63 27.11
C HIS A 273 5.90 -20.78 28.12
N ASP A 274 4.74 -21.15 28.66
CA ASP A 274 4.61 -22.22 29.68
C ASP A 274 5.15 -23.56 29.22
N ASN A 275 5.65 -24.35 30.23
CA ASN A 275 6.05 -25.72 30.07
C ASN A 275 7.15 -26.00 29.03
N VAL A 276 7.93 -24.99 28.67
CA VAL A 276 9.10 -25.16 27.79
C VAL A 276 10.24 -25.81 28.57
N LYS A 277 10.91 -26.80 27.95
CA LYS A 277 12.10 -27.47 28.50
C LYS A 277 13.31 -27.11 27.68
N ILE A 278 14.29 -26.45 28.31
CA ILE A 278 15.52 -25.98 27.67
C ILE A 278 16.71 -26.74 28.26
N GLY A 279 17.47 -27.40 27.41
CA GLY A 279 18.66 -28.15 27.78
C GLY A 279 19.84 -27.28 28.20
N ALA A 280 20.99 -27.91 28.48
CA ALA A 280 22.22 -27.24 28.88
C ALA A 280 22.96 -26.62 27.67
N GLY A 281 23.64 -25.46 27.88
CA GLY A 281 24.45 -24.80 26.87
C GLY A 281 23.65 -24.25 25.67
N VAL A 282 22.37 -23.98 25.84
CA VAL A 282 21.48 -23.43 24.82
C VAL A 282 21.62 -21.89 24.75
N SER A 283 21.57 -21.33 23.55
CA SER A 283 21.54 -19.87 23.34
C SER A 283 20.27 -19.47 22.58
N ILE A 284 19.48 -18.56 23.16
CA ILE A 284 18.24 -18.02 22.55
C ILE A 284 18.34 -16.50 22.55
N THR A 285 18.23 -15.89 21.37
CA THR A 285 18.31 -14.43 21.24
C THR A 285 17.10 -13.91 20.45
N SER A 286 16.48 -12.83 20.95
CA SER A 286 15.40 -12.07 20.30
C SER A 286 14.35 -12.98 19.63
N SER A 287 13.91 -14.03 20.30
CA SER A 287 13.07 -15.10 19.73
C SER A 287 11.86 -15.41 20.58
N THR A 288 10.87 -16.09 20.00
CA THR A 288 9.67 -16.54 20.70
C THR A 288 9.62 -18.08 20.71
N VAL A 289 9.46 -18.66 21.89
CA VAL A 289 9.31 -20.11 22.07
C VAL A 289 7.93 -20.39 22.68
N CYS A 290 7.07 -21.06 21.90
CA CYS A 290 5.71 -21.33 22.31
C CYS A 290 5.62 -22.47 23.34
N LYS A 291 4.43 -22.65 23.90
CA LYS A 291 4.13 -23.62 24.97
C LYS A 291 4.57 -25.03 24.63
N GLY A 292 5.14 -25.75 25.64
CA GLY A 292 5.45 -27.18 25.56
C GLY A 292 6.64 -27.55 24.69
N VAL A 293 7.37 -26.60 24.14
CA VAL A 293 8.55 -26.86 23.30
C VAL A 293 9.68 -27.52 24.11
N ILE A 294 10.36 -28.49 23.48
CA ILE A 294 11.56 -29.13 24.02
C ILE A 294 12.76 -28.74 23.18
N ILE A 295 13.75 -28.08 23.81
CA ILE A 295 15.03 -27.68 23.20
C ILE A 295 16.11 -28.49 23.86
N GLU A 296 16.76 -29.38 23.10
CA GLU A 296 17.84 -30.23 23.62
C GLU A 296 19.17 -29.46 23.78
N ASP A 297 20.19 -30.08 24.37
CA ASP A 297 21.45 -29.41 24.71
C ASP A 297 22.19 -28.83 23.50
N GLY A 298 22.86 -27.71 23.72
CA GLY A 298 23.75 -27.06 22.73
C GLY A 298 23.07 -26.43 21.52
N VAL A 299 21.76 -26.28 21.54
CA VAL A 299 20.99 -25.65 20.45
C VAL A 299 21.23 -24.14 20.43
N ARG A 300 21.30 -23.54 19.23
CA ARG A 300 21.37 -22.10 19.03
C ARG A 300 20.17 -21.60 18.25
N ILE A 301 19.42 -20.68 18.86
CA ILE A 301 18.25 -20.01 18.30
C ILE A 301 18.58 -18.52 18.16
N PRO A 302 18.96 -18.05 16.96
CA PRO A 302 19.32 -16.67 16.70
C PRO A 302 18.08 -15.76 16.61
N ASP A 303 18.32 -14.49 16.28
CA ASP A 303 17.32 -13.45 16.25
C ASP A 303 16.12 -13.75 15.33
N GLY A 304 14.94 -13.37 15.80
CA GLY A 304 13.69 -13.41 15.02
C GLY A 304 13.07 -14.80 14.87
N CYS A 305 13.61 -15.84 15.52
CA CYS A 305 13.04 -17.16 15.43
C CYS A 305 11.74 -17.30 16.23
N VAL A 306 10.81 -18.11 15.72
CA VAL A 306 9.59 -18.49 16.43
C VAL A 306 9.41 -19.99 16.36
N ILE A 307 9.31 -20.62 17.53
CA ILE A 307 9.16 -22.06 17.66
C ILE A 307 7.72 -22.37 18.09
N GLY A 308 6.96 -23.02 17.21
CA GLY A 308 5.58 -23.40 17.46
C GLY A 308 5.41 -24.41 18.60
N ALA A 309 4.23 -24.40 19.22
CA ALA A 309 3.93 -25.20 20.39
C ALA A 309 4.23 -26.70 20.18
N ASP A 310 4.63 -27.39 21.26
CA ASP A 310 4.89 -28.85 21.31
C ASP A 310 5.94 -29.32 20.28
N SER A 311 6.79 -28.43 19.78
CA SER A 311 7.88 -28.78 18.88
C SER A 311 9.14 -29.21 19.63
N ILE A 312 9.99 -30.01 18.96
CA ILE A 312 11.25 -30.55 19.52
C ILE A 312 12.42 -30.10 18.64
N ILE A 313 13.40 -29.42 19.24
CA ILE A 313 14.66 -29.06 18.56
C ILE A 313 15.74 -29.97 19.11
N LYS A 314 16.28 -30.85 18.26
CA LYS A 314 17.29 -31.82 18.62
C LYS A 314 18.67 -31.19 18.91
N ARG A 315 19.47 -31.92 19.71
CA ARG A 315 20.80 -31.52 20.22
C ARG A 315 21.70 -30.92 19.16
N GLY A 316 22.36 -29.79 19.50
CA GLY A 316 23.43 -29.17 18.72
C GLY A 316 22.98 -28.45 17.45
N ILE A 317 21.68 -28.33 17.19
CA ILE A 317 21.15 -27.64 16.02
C ILE A 317 21.35 -26.12 16.16
N THR A 318 21.79 -25.47 15.08
CA THR A 318 21.78 -24.02 14.93
C THR A 318 20.73 -23.64 13.88
N LEU A 319 19.72 -22.87 14.27
CA LEU A 319 18.74 -22.35 13.33
C LEU A 319 19.29 -21.15 12.57
N CYS A 320 18.70 -20.83 11.42
CA CYS A 320 18.92 -19.57 10.75
C CYS A 320 18.10 -18.46 11.42
N GLU A 321 18.55 -17.19 11.29
CA GLU A 321 17.78 -16.04 11.73
C GLU A 321 16.38 -16.03 11.06
N ASN A 322 15.39 -15.52 11.79
CA ASN A 322 14.01 -15.42 11.33
C ASN A 322 13.36 -16.75 10.91
N THR A 323 13.82 -17.86 11.46
CA THR A 323 13.19 -19.18 11.25
C THR A 323 11.89 -19.31 12.02
N VAL A 324 10.79 -19.68 11.34
CA VAL A 324 9.52 -20.01 11.96
C VAL A 324 9.29 -21.51 11.85
N ILE A 325 9.15 -22.19 13.00
CA ILE A 325 8.86 -23.63 13.09
C ILE A 325 7.38 -23.79 13.43
N PRO A 326 6.57 -24.45 12.58
CA PRO A 326 5.18 -24.74 12.88
C PRO A 326 5.00 -25.58 14.14
N THR A 327 3.78 -25.57 14.69
CA THR A 327 3.38 -26.37 15.85
C THR A 327 3.60 -27.88 15.62
N GLY A 328 4.09 -28.62 16.66
CA GLY A 328 4.24 -30.06 16.67
C GLY A 328 5.39 -30.59 15.79
N GLN A 329 6.36 -29.81 15.40
CA GLN A 329 7.46 -30.24 14.53
C GLN A 329 8.67 -30.75 15.32
N THR A 330 9.33 -31.77 14.78
CA THR A 330 10.63 -32.24 15.28
C THR A 330 11.73 -31.85 14.26
N VAL A 331 12.68 -31.05 14.70
CA VAL A 331 13.84 -30.60 13.88
C VAL A 331 15.03 -31.48 14.21
N THR A 332 15.49 -32.30 13.24
CA THR A 332 16.55 -33.31 13.41
C THR A 332 17.83 -33.07 12.63
N GLY A 333 17.98 -31.96 11.92
CA GLY A 333 19.15 -31.64 11.10
C GLY A 333 19.09 -30.21 10.58
N GLU A 334 20.04 -29.79 9.77
CA GLU A 334 20.05 -28.49 9.10
C GLU A 334 18.90 -28.35 8.09
N LYS A 335 17.70 -28.27 8.59
CA LYS A 335 16.56 -27.85 7.78
C LYS A 335 16.50 -26.34 7.78
N ILE A 336 17.10 -25.74 6.77
CA ILE A 336 16.99 -24.31 6.50
C ILE A 336 15.55 -24.04 6.07
N MET A 337 14.70 -23.69 7.02
CA MET A 337 13.38 -23.12 6.72
C MET A 337 13.51 -21.60 6.82
N ARG A 338 13.77 -20.94 5.69
CA ARG A 338 13.74 -19.48 5.59
C ARG A 338 12.30 -19.03 5.41
N ASN A 339 11.64 -18.65 6.50
CA ASN A 339 10.48 -17.79 6.39
C ASN A 339 10.94 -16.33 6.52
N ILE A 340 10.65 -15.53 5.51
CA ILE A 340 11.01 -14.11 5.51
C ILE A 340 10.05 -13.39 6.46
N ILE A 341 10.51 -13.09 7.68
CA ILE A 341 9.79 -12.18 8.59
C ILE A 341 9.96 -10.77 8.05
N LYS A 342 8.85 -10.09 7.84
CA LYS A 342 8.75 -8.81 7.17
C LYS A 342 9.23 -7.64 8.03
N LYS A 343 10.17 -6.84 7.51
CA LYS A 343 10.32 -5.43 7.87
C LYS A 343 9.76 -4.56 6.73
N GLY A 344 8.51 -4.06 6.87
CA GLY A 344 7.91 -3.15 5.91
C GLY A 344 6.94 -3.79 4.88
N SER A 345 6.37 -3.02 3.96
CA SER A 345 5.51 -3.49 2.87
C SER A 345 6.33 -4.10 1.73
N LEU A 346 5.80 -5.18 1.11
CA LEU A 346 6.36 -5.78 -0.09
C LEU A 346 6.23 -4.81 -1.28
N PHE A 347 5.07 -4.14 -1.36
CA PHE A 347 4.78 -3.16 -2.38
C PHE A 347 5.38 -1.78 -2.04
N GLY A 348 6.01 -1.15 -3.03
CA GLY A 348 6.34 0.27 -3.06
C GLY A 348 5.21 1.07 -3.70
N VAL A 349 5.47 2.34 -4.03
CA VAL A 349 4.50 3.23 -4.68
C VAL A 349 4.11 2.72 -6.08
N ASP A 350 5.03 2.09 -6.82
CA ASP A 350 4.81 1.62 -8.19
C ASP A 350 5.19 0.13 -8.35
N GLY A 351 4.66 -0.72 -7.48
CA GLY A 351 4.87 -2.15 -7.51
C GLY A 351 5.99 -2.64 -6.59
N ILE A 352 6.58 -3.79 -6.91
CA ILE A 352 7.59 -4.46 -6.10
C ILE A 352 8.96 -4.20 -6.71
N SER A 353 9.88 -3.63 -5.91
CA SER A 353 11.28 -3.48 -6.29
C SER A 353 12.14 -4.48 -5.52
N CYS A 354 12.94 -5.28 -6.22
CA CYS A 354 13.81 -6.27 -5.60
C CYS A 354 15.09 -6.50 -6.39
N ASN A 355 16.11 -6.98 -5.70
CA ASN A 355 17.32 -7.50 -6.34
C ASN A 355 17.12 -9.00 -6.61
N PHE A 356 17.36 -9.43 -7.86
CA PHE A 356 17.10 -10.80 -8.32
C PHE A 356 17.92 -11.85 -7.55
N TYR A 357 19.11 -11.50 -7.07
CA TYR A 357 20.03 -12.42 -6.37
C TYR A 357 20.01 -12.30 -4.86
N SER A 358 19.22 -11.39 -4.30
CA SER A 358 19.18 -11.13 -2.85
C SER A 358 17.75 -11.19 -2.30
N SER A 359 17.43 -10.51 -1.30
CA SER A 359 16.24 -10.39 -0.44
C SER A 359 14.96 -11.14 -0.85
N ILE A 360 14.40 -10.86 -2.02
CA ILE A 360 13.21 -11.58 -2.53
C ILE A 360 13.64 -12.80 -3.34
N GLY A 361 14.66 -12.64 -4.20
CA GLY A 361 15.22 -13.73 -5.02
C GLY A 361 14.21 -14.39 -5.98
N ALA A 362 14.66 -15.45 -6.63
CA ALA A 362 13.82 -16.19 -7.58
C ALA A 362 12.63 -16.88 -6.91
N ASP A 363 12.80 -17.42 -5.70
CA ASP A 363 11.73 -18.07 -4.94
C ASP A 363 10.65 -17.06 -4.51
N GLY A 364 11.05 -15.84 -4.14
CA GLY A 364 10.11 -14.77 -3.80
C GLY A 364 9.33 -14.28 -5.01
N ILE A 365 9.97 -14.13 -6.18
CA ILE A 365 9.29 -13.78 -7.42
C ILE A 365 8.25 -14.85 -7.78
N CYS A 366 8.61 -16.14 -7.65
CA CYS A 366 7.69 -17.26 -7.84
C CYS A 366 6.50 -17.16 -6.86
N ALA A 367 6.77 -16.88 -5.59
CA ALA A 367 5.72 -16.77 -4.58
C ALA A 367 4.77 -15.59 -4.79
N VAL A 368 5.25 -14.45 -5.28
CA VAL A 368 4.37 -13.34 -5.70
C VAL A 368 3.49 -13.79 -6.88
N GLY A 369 4.05 -14.53 -7.83
CA GLY A 369 3.29 -15.15 -8.92
C GLY A 369 2.21 -16.11 -8.42
N MET A 370 2.55 -16.99 -7.46
CA MET A 370 1.61 -17.92 -6.83
C MET A 370 0.47 -17.18 -6.11
N ALA A 371 0.80 -16.13 -5.35
CA ALA A 371 -0.18 -15.29 -4.69
C ALA A 371 -1.13 -14.64 -5.69
N LEU A 372 -0.60 -14.03 -6.76
CA LEU A 372 -1.43 -13.41 -7.79
C LEU A 372 -2.32 -14.44 -8.50
N GLY A 373 -1.74 -15.58 -8.91
CA GLY A 373 -2.45 -16.64 -9.63
C GLY A 373 -3.60 -17.27 -8.85
N SER A 374 -3.54 -17.25 -7.48
CA SER A 374 -4.65 -17.70 -6.63
C SER A 374 -5.78 -16.68 -6.48
N LEU A 375 -5.51 -15.40 -6.78
CA LEU A 375 -6.47 -14.29 -6.57
C LEU A 375 -7.15 -13.83 -7.85
N VAL A 376 -6.50 -13.98 -9.01
CA VAL A 376 -7.01 -13.52 -10.31
C VAL A 376 -6.95 -14.63 -11.36
N LYS A 377 -7.84 -14.55 -12.38
CA LYS A 377 -7.99 -15.63 -13.36
C LYS A 377 -7.10 -15.46 -14.59
N LYS A 378 -6.96 -14.23 -15.11
CA LYS A 378 -6.22 -13.96 -16.36
C LYS A 378 -5.10 -12.96 -16.10
N VAL A 379 -3.87 -13.39 -16.25
CA VAL A 379 -2.68 -12.57 -16.03
C VAL A 379 -1.89 -12.42 -17.33
N GLY A 380 -1.67 -11.17 -17.75
CA GLY A 380 -0.74 -10.85 -18.82
C GLY A 380 0.65 -10.58 -18.27
N ILE A 381 1.69 -11.08 -18.92
CA ILE A 381 3.08 -10.88 -18.52
C ILE A 381 3.88 -10.33 -19.68
N MET A 382 4.64 -9.27 -19.41
CA MET A 382 5.55 -8.64 -20.35
C MET A 382 6.80 -8.14 -19.61
N HIS A 383 7.93 -8.05 -20.33
CA HIS A 383 9.18 -7.54 -19.76
C HIS A 383 9.91 -6.58 -20.71
N ASP A 384 10.88 -5.83 -20.22
CA ASP A 384 11.63 -4.82 -20.98
C ASP A 384 12.66 -5.38 -21.97
N GLY A 385 12.78 -6.69 -22.10
CA GLY A 385 13.76 -7.36 -22.97
C GLY A 385 15.13 -7.59 -22.35
N GLY A 386 15.37 -7.13 -21.11
CA GLY A 386 16.59 -7.45 -20.37
C GLY A 386 16.66 -8.94 -19.97
N VAL A 387 17.85 -9.52 -19.87
CA VAL A 387 18.04 -10.93 -19.52
C VAL A 387 17.45 -11.26 -18.15
N VAL A 388 17.73 -10.42 -17.14
CA VAL A 388 17.25 -10.64 -15.77
C VAL A 388 15.74 -10.45 -15.67
N SER A 389 15.17 -9.43 -16.32
CA SER A 389 13.73 -9.21 -16.36
C SER A 389 12.98 -10.30 -17.13
N SER A 390 13.58 -10.86 -18.19
CA SER A 390 13.04 -12.03 -18.91
C SER A 390 13.01 -13.27 -18.02
N ASN A 391 14.12 -13.58 -17.33
CA ASN A 391 14.17 -14.71 -16.40
C ASN A 391 13.18 -14.54 -15.25
N ALA A 392 13.04 -13.33 -14.71
CA ALA A 392 12.07 -13.01 -13.68
C ALA A 392 10.62 -13.20 -14.18
N ALA A 393 10.34 -12.85 -15.45
CA ALA A 393 9.03 -13.06 -16.07
C ALA A 393 8.67 -14.54 -16.19
N GLU A 394 9.63 -15.39 -16.56
CA GLU A 394 9.41 -16.86 -16.63
C GLU A 394 9.17 -17.45 -15.23
N ILE A 395 9.94 -17.04 -14.22
CA ILE A 395 9.76 -17.48 -12.84
C ILE A 395 8.39 -17.03 -12.31
N PHE A 396 8.01 -15.81 -12.58
CA PHE A 396 6.70 -15.25 -12.18
C PHE A 396 5.56 -16.02 -12.87
N THR A 397 5.69 -16.30 -14.17
CA THR A 397 4.76 -17.11 -14.96
C THR A 397 4.56 -18.49 -14.35
N CYS A 398 5.65 -19.15 -13.95
CA CYS A 398 5.59 -20.45 -13.29
C CYS A 398 4.78 -20.36 -11.99
N GLY A 399 5.02 -19.32 -11.17
CA GLY A 399 4.26 -19.09 -9.94
C GLY A 399 2.75 -18.93 -10.18
N VAL A 400 2.36 -18.09 -11.14
CA VAL A 400 0.94 -17.87 -11.49
C VAL A 400 0.24 -19.16 -11.85
N LYS A 401 0.88 -20.00 -12.68
CA LYS A 401 0.33 -21.29 -13.12
C LYS A 401 0.17 -22.28 -11.97
N CYS A 402 1.13 -22.35 -11.05
CA CYS A 402 1.09 -23.26 -9.92
C CYS A 402 -0.15 -23.10 -9.04
N CYS A 403 -0.78 -21.92 -9.07
CA CYS A 403 -2.00 -21.63 -8.30
C CYS A 403 -3.25 -21.41 -9.16
N GLY A 404 -3.25 -21.92 -10.40
CA GLY A 404 -4.44 -21.96 -11.27
C GLY A 404 -4.74 -20.68 -12.03
N GLY A 405 -3.82 -19.70 -12.07
CA GLY A 405 -3.94 -18.53 -12.93
C GLY A 405 -3.64 -18.86 -14.40
N LYS A 406 -4.46 -18.34 -15.30
CA LYS A 406 -4.19 -18.40 -16.76
C LYS A 406 -3.20 -17.32 -17.13
N CYS A 407 -2.06 -17.71 -17.71
CA CYS A 407 -0.98 -16.81 -18.08
C CYS A 407 -0.91 -16.60 -19.58
N MET A 408 -0.89 -15.33 -20.00
CA MET A 408 -0.56 -14.91 -21.37
C MET A 408 0.78 -14.18 -21.33
N ASN A 409 1.81 -14.78 -21.95
CA ASN A 409 3.15 -14.20 -22.02
C ASN A 409 3.33 -13.52 -23.38
N PHE A 410 3.55 -12.21 -23.35
CA PHE A 410 3.72 -11.34 -24.51
C PHE A 410 5.19 -11.05 -24.85
N GLY A 411 6.11 -11.65 -24.09
CA GLY A 411 7.54 -11.46 -24.30
C GLY A 411 8.04 -10.05 -24.00
N ALA A 412 8.98 -9.59 -24.82
CA ALA A 412 9.61 -8.29 -24.64
C ALA A 412 8.77 -7.16 -25.24
N GLY A 413 8.56 -6.07 -24.45
CA GLY A 413 7.79 -4.92 -24.89
C GLY A 413 8.11 -3.64 -24.12
N PHE A 414 7.18 -2.71 -24.11
CA PHE A 414 7.25 -1.42 -23.41
C PHE A 414 6.08 -1.29 -22.46
N TYR A 415 6.23 -0.44 -21.49
CA TYR A 415 5.18 -0.19 -20.50
C TYR A 415 3.85 0.27 -21.16
N SER A 416 3.91 1.21 -22.11
CA SER A 416 2.75 1.67 -22.87
C SER A 416 2.07 0.53 -23.65
N MET A 417 2.86 -0.35 -24.26
CA MET A 417 2.35 -1.53 -24.97
C MET A 417 1.64 -2.50 -24.02
N ALA A 418 2.19 -2.72 -22.81
CA ALA A 418 1.57 -3.56 -21.79
C ALA A 418 0.17 -3.06 -21.40
N ASN A 419 0.01 -1.73 -21.25
CA ASN A 419 -1.28 -1.12 -20.96
C ASN A 419 -2.30 -1.30 -22.10
N TYR A 420 -1.87 -1.12 -23.35
CA TYR A 420 -2.74 -1.33 -24.51
C TYR A 420 -3.21 -2.80 -24.63
N ILE A 421 -2.29 -3.74 -24.47
CA ILE A 421 -2.56 -5.18 -24.52
C ILE A 421 -3.53 -5.61 -23.42
N ASN A 422 -3.39 -5.06 -22.24
CA ASN A 422 -4.28 -5.33 -21.11
C ASN A 422 -5.75 -5.16 -21.51
N LYS A 423 -6.08 -4.04 -22.11
CA LYS A 423 -7.43 -3.72 -22.58
C LYS A 423 -7.87 -4.64 -23.74
N TYR A 424 -6.98 -4.84 -24.71
CA TYR A 424 -7.30 -5.62 -25.90
C TYR A 424 -7.66 -7.07 -25.57
N TYR A 425 -6.88 -7.72 -24.71
CA TYR A 425 -7.10 -9.12 -24.29
C TYR A 425 -8.03 -9.27 -23.08
N LYS A 426 -8.53 -8.18 -22.50
CA LYS A 426 -9.41 -8.17 -21.32
C LYS A 426 -8.82 -8.98 -20.18
N LEU A 427 -7.59 -8.62 -19.80
CA LEU A 427 -6.85 -9.25 -18.70
C LEU A 427 -7.32 -8.70 -17.35
N ASP A 428 -7.33 -9.53 -16.31
CA ASP A 428 -7.65 -9.07 -14.96
C ASP A 428 -6.51 -8.23 -14.39
N VAL A 429 -5.26 -8.68 -14.62
CA VAL A 429 -4.04 -7.98 -14.22
C VAL A 429 -2.98 -8.15 -15.31
N THR A 430 -2.26 -7.07 -15.59
CA THR A 430 -1.03 -7.11 -16.41
C THR A 430 0.16 -6.83 -15.52
N VAL A 431 1.19 -7.64 -15.67
CA VAL A 431 2.47 -7.52 -14.97
C VAL A 431 3.55 -7.14 -15.97
N PHE A 432 4.22 -6.01 -15.71
CA PHE A 432 5.36 -5.56 -16.49
C PHE A 432 6.62 -5.59 -15.63
N ILE A 433 7.63 -6.33 -16.08
CA ILE A 433 8.89 -6.52 -15.36
C ILE A 433 10.00 -5.78 -16.08
N LYS A 434 10.61 -4.81 -15.39
CA LYS A 434 11.70 -4.01 -15.96
C LYS A 434 12.91 -3.93 -15.05
N ARG A 435 14.07 -3.61 -15.63
CA ARG A 435 15.26 -3.24 -14.86
C ARG A 435 15.02 -1.95 -14.07
N ALA A 436 15.63 -1.86 -12.92
CA ALA A 436 15.59 -0.68 -12.06
C ALA A 436 16.95 0.04 -12.05
N SER A 437 17.62 0.11 -10.92
CA SER A 437 18.85 0.89 -10.73
C SER A 437 20.13 0.17 -11.15
N SER A 438 20.12 -1.15 -11.21
CA SER A 438 21.25 -1.98 -11.66
C SER A 438 20.76 -3.13 -12.54
N ASP A 439 21.69 -3.88 -13.15
CA ASP A 439 21.33 -5.03 -14.00
C ASP A 439 20.65 -6.16 -13.21
N SER A 440 20.91 -6.27 -11.91
CA SER A 440 20.28 -7.25 -11.02
C SER A 440 19.02 -6.73 -10.30
N ASP A 441 18.75 -5.44 -10.35
CA ASP A 441 17.58 -4.83 -9.74
C ASP A 441 16.44 -4.78 -10.72
N ILE A 442 15.31 -5.36 -10.33
CA ILE A 442 14.09 -5.38 -11.12
C ILE A 442 12.94 -4.68 -10.40
N ARG A 443 12.02 -4.20 -11.19
CA ARG A 443 10.74 -3.70 -10.73
C ARG A 443 9.62 -4.48 -11.39
N ILE A 444 8.69 -4.99 -10.57
CA ILE A 444 7.50 -5.71 -10.99
C ILE A 444 6.32 -4.76 -10.83
N ILE A 445 5.76 -4.31 -11.93
CA ILE A 445 4.68 -3.33 -11.99
C ILE A 445 3.37 -4.06 -12.27
N PHE A 446 2.33 -3.76 -11.52
CA PHE A 446 1.02 -4.38 -11.65
C PHE A 446 0.00 -3.36 -12.13
N ARG A 447 -0.82 -3.74 -13.11
CA ARG A 447 -1.93 -2.93 -13.61
C ARG A 447 -3.20 -3.76 -13.62
N ASP A 448 -4.29 -3.16 -13.13
CA ASP A 448 -5.61 -3.78 -13.15
C ASP A 448 -6.20 -3.83 -14.57
N LYS A 449 -7.39 -4.40 -14.70
CA LYS A 449 -8.12 -4.52 -15.98
C LYS A 449 -8.31 -3.19 -16.72
N ASP A 450 -8.26 -2.08 -16.00
CA ASP A 450 -8.40 -0.73 -16.53
C ASP A 450 -7.04 -0.04 -16.73
N GLY A 451 -5.88 -0.77 -16.57
CA GLY A 451 -4.49 -0.28 -16.73
C GLY A 451 -4.04 0.68 -15.63
N LEU A 452 -4.83 0.86 -14.59
CA LEU A 452 -4.47 1.62 -13.41
C LEU A 452 -3.69 0.74 -12.42
N LYS A 453 -3.10 1.33 -11.40
CA LYS A 453 -2.48 0.55 -10.31
C LYS A 453 -3.51 -0.39 -9.69
N ILE A 454 -3.07 -1.58 -9.30
CA ILE A 454 -3.94 -2.52 -8.57
C ILE A 454 -4.37 -1.91 -7.24
N LYS A 455 -5.57 -2.27 -6.79
CA LYS A 455 -6.13 -1.74 -5.53
C LYS A 455 -5.34 -2.22 -4.32
N GLY A 456 -5.17 -1.40 -3.31
CA GLY A 456 -4.50 -1.74 -2.05
C GLY A 456 -5.05 -3.02 -1.39
N LYS A 457 -6.34 -3.32 -1.59
CA LYS A 457 -6.93 -4.61 -1.16
C LYS A 457 -6.24 -5.80 -1.83
N LEU A 458 -5.98 -5.74 -3.14
CA LEU A 458 -5.31 -6.83 -3.87
C LEU A 458 -3.82 -6.89 -3.48
N GLU A 459 -3.15 -5.74 -3.31
CA GLU A 459 -1.78 -5.69 -2.79
C GLU A 459 -1.68 -6.37 -1.43
N GLY A 460 -2.58 -6.03 -0.49
CA GLY A 460 -2.63 -6.65 0.84
C GLY A 460 -2.87 -8.16 0.79
N GLN A 461 -3.76 -8.63 -0.09
CA GLN A 461 -4.02 -10.07 -0.26
C GLN A 461 -2.79 -10.81 -0.83
N ILE A 462 -2.09 -10.21 -1.80
CA ILE A 462 -0.83 -10.75 -2.34
C ILE A 462 0.22 -10.82 -1.22
N GLU A 463 0.35 -9.76 -0.42
CA GLU A 463 1.27 -9.73 0.72
C GLU A 463 0.96 -10.82 1.76
N ASP A 464 -0.30 -10.96 2.15
CA ASP A 464 -0.74 -11.96 3.11
C ASP A 464 -0.38 -13.39 2.65
N LEU A 465 -0.64 -13.73 1.39
CA LEU A 465 -0.27 -15.02 0.80
C LEU A 465 1.25 -15.19 0.65
N PHE A 466 1.94 -14.14 0.23
CA PHE A 466 3.39 -14.15 0.08
C PHE A 466 4.10 -14.47 1.41
N PHE A 467 3.65 -13.86 2.51
CA PHE A 467 4.27 -14.04 3.82
C PHE A 467 3.81 -15.32 4.54
N SER A 468 2.54 -15.70 4.39
CA SER A 468 2.03 -16.95 4.99
C SER A 468 2.53 -18.19 4.25
N ARG A 469 2.86 -18.06 2.95
CA ARG A 469 3.16 -19.21 2.06
C ARG A 469 2.02 -20.25 2.03
N ASP A 470 0.82 -19.88 2.45
CA ASP A 470 -0.36 -20.75 2.46
C ASP A 470 -1.15 -20.56 1.17
N PHE A 471 -0.64 -21.14 0.10
CA PHE A 471 -1.26 -21.03 -1.22
C PHE A 471 -2.35 -22.10 -1.38
N PRO A 472 -3.55 -21.72 -1.85
CA PRO A 472 -4.61 -22.68 -2.09
C PRO A 472 -4.24 -23.64 -3.22
N THR A 473 -4.61 -24.92 -3.07
CA THR A 473 -4.47 -25.90 -4.13
C THR A 473 -5.46 -25.59 -5.25
N PRO A 474 -5.01 -25.39 -6.50
CA PRO A 474 -5.90 -25.06 -7.60
C PRO A 474 -6.75 -26.27 -8.02
N SER A 475 -7.98 -26.02 -8.50
CA SER A 475 -8.81 -27.05 -9.14
C SER A 475 -8.31 -27.44 -10.54
N ASP A 476 -7.69 -26.47 -11.23
CA ASP A 476 -7.22 -26.61 -12.61
C ASP A 476 -5.84 -25.97 -12.76
N ILE A 477 -5.02 -26.55 -13.63
CA ILE A 477 -3.71 -26.05 -14.02
C ILE A 477 -3.73 -25.76 -15.52
N PHE A 478 -3.27 -24.58 -15.92
CA PHE A 478 -3.29 -24.12 -17.31
C PHE A 478 -1.87 -24.03 -17.89
N GLU A 479 -1.73 -24.28 -19.18
CA GLU A 479 -0.50 -23.98 -19.90
C GLU A 479 -0.36 -22.47 -20.14
N THR A 480 0.88 -22.00 -20.32
CA THR A 480 1.14 -20.61 -20.69
C THR A 480 0.77 -20.41 -22.17
N GLU A 481 0.00 -19.40 -22.46
CA GLU A 481 -0.24 -18.95 -23.82
C GLU A 481 0.84 -17.93 -24.20
N TYR A 482 1.73 -18.31 -25.12
CA TYR A 482 2.73 -17.38 -25.68
C TYR A 482 2.10 -16.63 -26.84
N VAL A 483 1.93 -15.31 -26.70
CA VAL A 483 1.27 -14.47 -27.69
C VAL A 483 2.30 -13.76 -28.55
N ASN A 484 2.37 -14.16 -29.81
CA ASN A 484 3.21 -13.51 -30.82
C ASN A 484 2.44 -12.38 -31.54
N GLY A 485 3.14 -11.33 -31.98
CA GLY A 485 2.55 -10.23 -32.76
C GLY A 485 1.87 -9.14 -31.94
N ALA A 486 2.08 -9.11 -30.62
CA ALA A 486 1.62 -8.04 -29.75
C ALA A 486 2.21 -6.67 -30.15
N ASP A 487 3.44 -6.67 -30.66
CA ASP A 487 4.13 -5.51 -31.21
C ASP A 487 3.45 -4.94 -32.44
N GLU A 488 3.08 -5.80 -33.41
CA GLU A 488 2.34 -5.37 -34.60
C GLU A 488 0.93 -4.91 -34.28
N LEU A 489 0.26 -5.55 -33.32
CA LEU A 489 -1.03 -5.10 -32.82
C LEU A 489 -0.95 -3.67 -32.26
N TYR A 490 0.07 -3.39 -31.48
CA TYR A 490 0.28 -2.07 -30.91
C TYR A 490 0.72 -1.03 -31.96
N LYS A 491 1.59 -1.40 -32.92
CA LYS A 491 1.90 -0.55 -34.09
C LYS A 491 0.64 -0.18 -34.87
N CYS A 492 -0.27 -1.13 -35.09
CA CYS A 492 -1.55 -0.85 -35.74
C CYS A 492 -2.41 0.15 -34.96
N ALA A 493 -2.40 0.08 -33.61
CA ALA A 493 -3.10 1.06 -32.80
C ALA A 493 -2.50 2.47 -32.93
N LEU A 494 -1.17 2.58 -32.89
CA LEU A 494 -0.48 3.86 -33.07
C LEU A 494 -0.73 4.46 -34.45
N ARG A 495 -0.74 3.64 -35.53
CA ARG A 495 -1.08 4.08 -36.89
C ARG A 495 -2.49 4.68 -36.99
N LYS A 496 -3.46 4.12 -36.26
CA LYS A 496 -4.85 4.62 -36.22
C LYS A 496 -4.98 5.99 -35.57
N GLU A 497 -4.10 6.31 -34.62
CA GLU A 497 -4.04 7.61 -33.97
C GLU A 497 -3.30 8.66 -34.81
N GLY A 498 -2.52 8.23 -35.79
CA GLY A 498 -1.76 9.06 -36.70
C GLY A 498 -2.53 9.46 -37.97
N GLY A 499 -1.94 10.40 -38.71
CA GLY A 499 -2.36 10.82 -40.06
C GLY A 499 -1.21 10.69 -41.05
N ASP A 500 -1.40 11.19 -42.25
CA ASP A 500 -0.36 11.26 -43.27
C ASP A 500 0.82 12.13 -42.79
N LEU A 501 2.04 11.61 -42.94
CA LEU A 501 3.30 12.29 -42.61
C LEU A 501 4.22 12.41 -43.83
N GLN A 502 3.68 12.29 -45.02
CA GLN A 502 4.42 12.27 -46.28
C GLN A 502 5.35 13.50 -46.41
N GLY A 503 6.66 13.25 -46.54
CA GLY A 503 7.67 14.30 -46.68
C GLY A 503 8.16 14.91 -45.38
N MET A 504 7.63 14.51 -44.21
CA MET A 504 8.14 14.97 -42.92
C MET A 504 9.45 14.25 -42.60
N LYS A 505 10.52 15.00 -42.31
CA LYS A 505 11.83 14.46 -41.93
C LYS A 505 11.96 14.40 -40.43
N ILE A 506 12.24 13.21 -39.90
CA ILE A 506 12.22 12.96 -38.43
C ILE A 506 13.50 12.21 -38.03
N ILE A 507 14.25 12.78 -37.09
CA ILE A 507 15.37 12.11 -36.41
C ILE A 507 14.82 11.46 -35.13
N ILE A 508 15.17 10.21 -34.89
CA ILE A 508 14.81 9.50 -33.67
C ILE A 508 16.03 9.20 -32.81
N SER A 509 15.85 9.11 -31.47
CA SER A 509 16.90 8.68 -30.54
C SER A 509 17.24 7.19 -30.73
N HIS A 510 18.43 6.75 -30.25
CA HIS A 510 18.95 5.39 -30.47
C HIS A 510 18.38 4.34 -29.54
N THR A 511 17.26 4.63 -28.88
CA THR A 511 16.60 3.68 -27.97
C THR A 511 15.79 2.64 -28.74
N ARG A 512 15.56 1.48 -28.14
CA ARG A 512 14.68 0.45 -28.71
C ARG A 512 13.26 0.99 -28.92
N CYS A 513 12.78 1.80 -27.98
CA CYS A 513 11.47 2.42 -28.05
C CYS A 513 11.36 3.42 -29.21
N ALA A 514 12.39 4.24 -29.43
CA ALA A 514 12.42 5.18 -30.55
C ALA A 514 12.45 4.48 -31.90
N ARG A 515 13.23 3.39 -32.07
CA ARG A 515 13.23 2.60 -33.31
C ARG A 515 11.87 1.99 -33.58
N PHE A 516 11.21 1.45 -32.57
CA PHE A 516 9.84 0.94 -32.69
C PHE A 516 8.86 2.02 -33.16
N LEU A 517 8.97 3.24 -32.61
CA LEU A 517 8.20 4.39 -33.07
C LEU A 517 8.58 4.81 -34.50
N GLY A 518 9.86 4.74 -34.86
CA GLY A 518 10.38 5.04 -36.20
C GLY A 518 9.72 4.17 -37.28
N ASP A 519 9.52 2.89 -37.03
CA ASP A 519 8.79 2.00 -37.94
C ASP A 519 7.34 2.48 -38.17
N VAL A 520 6.67 2.94 -37.10
CA VAL A 520 5.32 3.49 -37.20
C VAL A 520 5.30 4.77 -38.02
N LEU A 521 6.20 5.73 -37.71
CA LEU A 521 6.29 7.00 -38.42
C LEU A 521 6.61 6.81 -39.88
N SER A 522 7.55 5.90 -40.23
CA SER A 522 7.86 5.54 -41.61
C SER A 522 6.65 4.94 -42.33
N SER A 523 5.87 4.10 -41.65
CA SER A 523 4.65 3.53 -42.23
C SER A 523 3.55 4.56 -42.51
N LEU A 524 3.62 5.72 -41.86
CA LEU A 524 2.75 6.88 -42.08
C LEU A 524 3.29 7.86 -43.12
N GLY A 525 4.43 7.55 -43.76
CA GLY A 525 5.02 8.36 -44.85
C GLY A 525 6.17 9.28 -44.44
N ALA A 526 6.61 9.27 -43.19
CA ALA A 526 7.75 10.07 -42.75
C ALA A 526 9.09 9.47 -43.24
N GLU A 527 10.04 10.37 -43.50
CA GLU A 527 11.45 10.02 -43.71
C GLU A 527 12.16 10.00 -42.36
N VAL A 528 12.46 8.79 -41.86
CA VAL A 528 13.03 8.58 -40.52
C VAL A 528 14.54 8.35 -40.57
N TYR A 529 15.29 9.07 -39.73
CA TYR A 529 16.74 9.04 -39.60
C TYR A 529 17.17 8.65 -38.20
N GLU A 530 18.13 7.72 -38.05
CA GLU A 530 18.65 7.30 -36.76
C GLU A 530 20.02 7.92 -36.41
N TYR A 531 20.93 8.05 -37.40
CA TYR A 531 22.34 8.40 -37.16
C TYR A 531 22.81 9.61 -37.93
N THR A 532 22.04 10.10 -38.88
CA THR A 532 22.40 11.18 -39.75
C THR A 532 21.35 12.27 -39.74
N SER A 533 21.77 13.50 -39.76
CA SER A 533 20.85 14.62 -40.02
C SER A 533 20.40 14.61 -41.49
N PRO A 534 19.12 14.87 -41.77
CA PRO A 534 18.65 15.02 -43.14
C PRO A 534 19.34 16.21 -43.80
N ASP A 535 19.53 16.13 -45.13
CA ASP A 535 19.99 17.23 -45.94
C ASP A 535 18.83 18.25 -46.12
N SER A 536 18.50 18.96 -45.05
CA SER A 536 17.38 19.90 -44.98
C SER A 536 17.52 20.83 -43.78
N ASP A 537 17.12 22.08 -43.95
CA ASP A 537 17.08 23.09 -42.87
C ASP A 537 15.86 22.92 -41.95
N GLU A 538 14.88 22.11 -42.33
CA GLU A 538 13.69 21.84 -41.54
C GLU A 538 13.50 20.34 -41.30
N TYR A 539 13.53 19.92 -40.02
CA TYR A 539 13.29 18.55 -39.58
C TYR A 539 12.84 18.52 -38.13
N PHE A 540 12.23 17.42 -37.75
CA PHE A 540 11.85 17.14 -36.34
C PHE A 540 12.83 16.15 -35.69
N CYS A 541 12.99 16.26 -34.36
CA CYS A 541 13.67 15.25 -33.55
C CYS A 541 12.70 14.71 -32.53
N VAL A 542 12.64 13.39 -32.38
CA VAL A 542 11.83 12.72 -31.35
C VAL A 542 12.77 11.92 -30.46
N ASP A 543 12.83 12.34 -29.20
CA ASP A 543 13.66 11.71 -28.17
C ASP A 543 12.75 11.01 -27.15
N ILE A 544 12.90 9.70 -27.07
CA ILE A 544 12.16 8.80 -26.16
C ILE A 544 13.17 7.91 -25.47
N ASP A 545 13.04 7.72 -24.15
CA ASP A 545 13.90 6.82 -23.38
C ASP A 545 13.63 5.32 -23.69
N GLU A 546 14.48 4.43 -23.15
CA GLU A 546 14.40 2.98 -23.38
C GLU A 546 13.07 2.35 -22.95
N ASN A 547 12.39 2.94 -21.99
CA ASN A 547 11.14 2.42 -21.42
C ASN A 547 9.89 3.07 -22.03
N GLY A 548 10.03 4.15 -22.78
CA GLY A 548 8.92 4.95 -23.29
C GLY A 548 8.25 5.80 -22.23
N ASP A 549 8.95 6.20 -21.17
CA ASP A 549 8.42 6.99 -20.05
C ASP A 549 8.61 8.51 -20.25
N SER A 550 9.59 8.91 -21.07
CA SER A 550 9.88 10.32 -21.37
C SER A 550 9.70 10.61 -22.86
N LEU A 551 9.29 11.83 -23.17
CA LEU A 551 9.13 12.31 -24.54
C LEU A 551 9.61 13.75 -24.64
N LYS A 552 10.46 14.02 -25.64
CA LYS A 552 10.78 15.35 -26.12
C LYS A 552 10.64 15.40 -27.63
N ILE A 553 10.03 16.45 -28.12
CA ILE A 553 9.93 16.71 -29.57
C ILE A 553 10.59 18.05 -29.82
N SER A 554 11.52 18.07 -30.77
CA SER A 554 12.17 19.29 -31.22
C SER A 554 11.94 19.52 -32.70
N GLN A 555 11.93 20.75 -33.15
CA GLN A 555 11.93 21.12 -34.56
C GLN A 555 13.13 22.02 -34.82
N ASN A 556 13.96 21.64 -35.79
CA ASN A 556 14.93 22.53 -36.37
C ASN A 556 14.25 23.32 -37.49
N LYS A 557 14.30 24.63 -37.40
CA LYS A 557 13.80 25.54 -38.44
C LYS A 557 14.68 26.76 -38.52
N ASP A 558 15.15 27.10 -39.74
CA ASP A 558 16.06 28.22 -39.97
C ASP A 558 17.32 28.19 -39.08
N GLY A 559 17.89 27.00 -38.85
CA GLY A 559 19.06 26.78 -38.01
C GLY A 559 18.82 26.97 -36.49
N LYS A 560 17.58 27.08 -36.06
CA LYS A 560 17.20 27.16 -34.64
C LYS A 560 16.45 25.90 -34.21
N LEU A 561 16.90 25.28 -33.11
CA LEU A 561 16.24 24.12 -32.51
C LEU A 561 15.27 24.59 -31.42
N TYR A 562 14.00 24.29 -31.61
CA TYR A 562 12.93 24.50 -30.62
C TYR A 562 12.55 23.16 -30.02
N THR A 563 12.54 23.05 -28.71
CA THR A 563 12.30 21.79 -27.99
C THR A 563 11.12 21.93 -27.04
N THR A 564 10.26 20.94 -27.05
CA THR A 564 9.09 20.84 -26.15
C THR A 564 9.12 19.51 -25.41
N ASP A 565 8.54 19.47 -24.21
CA ASP A 565 8.45 18.28 -23.37
C ASP A 565 7.07 17.60 -23.44
N LYS A 566 6.93 16.48 -22.77
CA LYS A 566 5.67 15.71 -22.74
C LYS A 566 4.46 16.51 -22.27
N TYR A 567 4.64 17.50 -21.39
CA TYR A 567 3.54 18.32 -20.87
C TYR A 567 3.04 19.30 -21.92
N HIS A 568 3.95 19.95 -22.62
CA HIS A 568 3.61 20.85 -23.74
C HIS A 568 3.05 20.07 -24.93
N VAL A 569 3.60 18.88 -25.23
CA VAL A 569 3.07 17.98 -26.27
C VAL A 569 1.58 17.67 -25.99
N ARG A 570 1.24 17.25 -24.78
CA ARG A 570 -0.14 16.94 -24.39
C ARG A 570 -1.04 18.17 -24.41
N ALA A 571 -0.53 19.34 -23.98
CA ALA A 571 -1.27 20.60 -24.03
C ALA A 571 -1.61 20.98 -25.48
N MET A 572 -0.64 20.86 -26.41
CA MET A 572 -0.84 21.13 -27.84
C MET A 572 -1.87 20.16 -28.46
N ILE A 573 -1.79 18.86 -28.17
CA ILE A 573 -2.80 17.90 -28.64
C ILE A 573 -4.17 18.30 -28.12
N THR A 574 -4.30 18.59 -26.83
CA THR A 574 -5.58 19.00 -26.22
C THR A 574 -6.12 20.29 -26.83
N ALA A 575 -5.23 21.22 -27.21
CA ALA A 575 -5.61 22.49 -27.82
C ALA A 575 -5.96 22.39 -29.31
N LEU A 576 -5.34 21.47 -30.03
CA LEU A 576 -5.39 21.44 -31.50
C LEU A 576 -6.26 20.30 -32.07
N GLU A 577 -6.39 19.16 -31.39
CA GLU A 577 -7.19 18.05 -31.91
C GLU A 577 -8.68 18.40 -31.97
N ASP A 578 -9.41 17.80 -32.87
CA ASP A 578 -10.84 18.00 -33.04
C ASP A 578 -11.62 17.53 -31.79
N LYS A 579 -12.62 18.31 -31.36
CA LYS A 579 -13.40 18.00 -30.15
C LYS A 579 -14.06 16.62 -30.20
N GLU A 580 -14.59 16.24 -31.36
CA GLU A 580 -15.26 14.94 -31.56
C GLU A 580 -14.29 13.78 -31.39
N LYS A 581 -13.04 13.94 -31.81
CA LYS A 581 -11.98 12.93 -31.64
C LYS A 581 -11.43 12.88 -30.22
N LEU A 582 -11.43 14.02 -29.50
CA LEU A 582 -11.00 14.05 -28.09
C LEU A 582 -12.02 13.42 -27.15
N GLY A 583 -13.32 13.55 -27.46
CA GLY A 583 -14.39 13.07 -26.57
C GLY A 583 -14.34 13.74 -25.19
N THR A 584 -14.46 12.94 -24.12
CA THR A 584 -14.30 13.41 -22.74
C THR A 584 -12.83 13.32 -22.33
N LEU A 585 -12.25 14.41 -21.87
CA LEU A 585 -10.86 14.45 -21.41
C LEU A 585 -10.76 13.89 -20.00
N SER A 586 -9.98 12.83 -19.83
CA SER A 586 -9.69 12.27 -18.52
C SER A 586 -8.40 12.87 -17.96
N LEU A 587 -8.50 13.51 -16.79
CA LEU A 587 -7.40 14.18 -16.11
C LEU A 587 -7.04 13.40 -14.83
N SER A 588 -5.74 13.22 -14.59
CA SER A 588 -5.25 12.78 -13.28
C SER A 588 -5.28 13.96 -12.31
N TYR A 589 -5.47 13.72 -11.04
CA TYR A 589 -5.28 14.75 -10.01
C TYR A 589 -3.82 15.24 -9.91
N TYR A 590 -2.87 14.51 -10.51
CA TYR A 590 -1.48 14.93 -10.68
C TYR A 590 -1.24 15.75 -11.95
N ASP A 591 -2.25 15.89 -12.80
CA ASP A 591 -2.13 16.69 -14.02
C ASP A 591 -2.03 18.18 -13.71
N ILE A 592 -1.31 18.88 -14.59
CA ILE A 592 -1.12 20.31 -14.46
C ILE A 592 -2.40 21.08 -14.88
N PRO A 593 -2.68 22.24 -14.27
CA PRO A 593 -3.91 23.01 -14.49
C PRO A 593 -4.20 23.41 -15.94
N ILE A 594 -3.18 23.61 -16.77
CA ILE A 594 -3.34 24.04 -18.16
C ILE A 594 -4.28 23.13 -18.97
N TYR A 595 -4.30 21.81 -18.69
CA TYR A 595 -5.18 20.90 -19.43
C TYR A 595 -6.65 21.16 -19.15
N GLU A 596 -7.00 21.42 -17.89
CA GLU A 596 -8.36 21.80 -17.49
C GLU A 596 -8.74 23.16 -18.10
N GLU A 597 -7.83 24.13 -18.11
CA GLU A 597 -8.06 25.45 -18.69
C GLU A 597 -8.32 25.36 -20.20
N ILE A 598 -7.55 24.56 -20.93
CA ILE A 598 -7.75 24.32 -22.35
C ILE A 598 -9.11 23.63 -22.59
N ALA A 599 -9.43 22.61 -21.81
CA ALA A 599 -10.71 21.91 -21.93
C ALA A 599 -11.89 22.85 -21.72
N LYS A 600 -11.84 23.70 -20.69
CA LYS A 600 -12.88 24.72 -20.41
C LYS A 600 -13.00 25.74 -21.55
N SER A 601 -11.88 26.30 -22.01
CA SER A 601 -11.90 27.32 -23.08
C SER A 601 -12.45 26.76 -24.38
N ARG A 602 -12.24 25.51 -24.67
CA ARG A 602 -12.75 24.81 -25.86
C ARG A 602 -14.14 24.19 -25.68
N GLY A 603 -14.68 24.18 -24.47
CA GLY A 603 -15.95 23.51 -24.14
C GLY A 603 -15.87 21.99 -24.35
N ILE A 604 -14.72 21.39 -23.99
CA ILE A 604 -14.52 19.95 -23.97
C ILE A 604 -14.99 19.43 -22.60
N LYS A 605 -15.80 18.37 -22.60
CA LYS A 605 -16.18 17.67 -21.37
C LYS A 605 -14.91 17.05 -20.74
N TYR A 606 -14.72 17.22 -19.44
CA TYR A 606 -13.59 16.63 -18.73
C TYR A 606 -13.99 16.15 -17.36
N GLY A 607 -13.19 15.26 -16.80
CA GLY A 607 -13.33 14.81 -15.42
C GLY A 607 -12.02 14.23 -14.90
N TYR A 608 -11.96 14.05 -13.58
CA TYR A 608 -10.77 13.58 -12.90
C TYR A 608 -10.88 12.10 -12.56
N TYR A 609 -9.77 11.36 -12.75
CA TYR A 609 -9.61 10.00 -12.27
C TYR A 609 -8.49 9.92 -11.23
N LEU A 610 -8.57 8.92 -10.37
CA LEU A 610 -7.53 8.58 -9.42
C LEU A 610 -6.59 7.54 -10.04
N GLU A 611 -5.28 7.81 -10.02
CA GLU A 611 -4.27 6.82 -10.45
C GLU A 611 -4.24 5.58 -9.55
N SER A 612 -4.64 5.76 -8.28
CA SER A 612 -4.87 4.70 -7.32
C SER A 612 -6.35 4.74 -6.89
N PRO A 613 -7.15 3.70 -7.16
CA PRO A 613 -8.57 3.73 -6.86
C PRO A 613 -8.80 3.66 -5.34
N PHE A 614 -9.15 4.79 -4.74
CA PHE A 614 -9.75 4.83 -3.41
C PHE A 614 -11.12 4.15 -3.47
N SER A 615 -11.38 3.25 -2.53
CA SER A 615 -12.64 2.52 -2.41
C SER A 615 -13.86 3.42 -2.11
N GLU A 616 -13.66 4.71 -1.86
CA GLU A 616 -14.63 5.61 -1.24
C GLU A 616 -15.18 6.72 -2.14
N LEU A 617 -14.51 7.04 -3.23
CA LEU A 617 -15.03 7.98 -4.21
C LEU A 617 -15.81 7.21 -5.28
N ARG A 618 -17.05 7.61 -5.55
CA ARG A 618 -17.79 7.17 -6.75
C ARG A 618 -17.00 7.69 -7.95
N GLU A 619 -16.16 6.83 -8.51
CA GLU A 619 -15.52 7.10 -9.78
C GLU A 619 -16.60 7.19 -10.86
N ASP A 620 -16.54 8.22 -11.66
CA ASP A 620 -17.34 8.31 -12.87
C ASP A 620 -16.80 7.26 -13.85
N ASN A 621 -17.55 6.17 -14.03
CA ASN A 621 -17.14 5.07 -14.92
C ASN A 621 -16.88 5.57 -16.35
N GLU A 622 -17.60 6.61 -16.82
CA GLU A 622 -17.40 7.20 -18.13
C GLU A 622 -16.00 7.83 -18.25
N ILE A 623 -15.51 8.51 -17.21
CA ILE A 623 -14.18 9.14 -17.22
C ILE A 623 -13.09 8.07 -17.21
N ARG A 624 -13.29 7.00 -16.46
CA ARG A 624 -12.38 5.87 -16.38
C ARG A 624 -12.30 5.11 -17.71
N GLU A 625 -13.43 4.87 -18.36
CA GLU A 625 -13.47 4.26 -19.69
C GLU A 625 -12.84 5.16 -20.76
N ASN A 626 -13.01 6.48 -20.67
CA ASN A 626 -12.42 7.45 -21.59
C ASN A 626 -10.92 7.70 -21.38
N PHE A 627 -10.34 7.35 -20.22
CA PHE A 627 -8.90 7.40 -20.01
C PHE A 627 -8.14 6.63 -21.09
N TYR A 628 -8.67 5.49 -21.49
CA TYR A 628 -8.07 4.65 -22.53
C TYR A 628 -8.42 5.06 -23.96
N SER A 629 -9.55 5.70 -24.19
CA SER A 629 -9.87 6.20 -25.52
C SER A 629 -8.92 7.31 -25.96
N ASN A 630 -8.30 8.00 -25.00
CA ASN A 630 -7.28 9.03 -25.22
C ASN A 630 -5.87 8.51 -24.84
N MET A 631 -5.37 7.51 -25.57
CA MET A 631 -4.06 6.87 -25.33
C MET A 631 -2.92 7.88 -25.13
N TYR A 632 -2.91 8.99 -25.89
CA TYR A 632 -1.87 10.03 -25.81
C TYR A 632 -1.71 10.66 -24.42
N ASN A 633 -2.68 10.51 -23.53
CA ASN A 633 -2.59 11.03 -22.16
C ASN A 633 -1.54 10.31 -21.31
N SER A 634 -1.36 9.02 -21.54
CA SER A 634 -0.45 8.15 -20.76
C SER A 634 0.60 7.44 -21.60
N ASP A 635 0.54 7.58 -22.92
CA ASP A 635 1.39 6.89 -23.87
C ASP A 635 2.21 7.88 -24.70
N PRO A 636 3.51 8.07 -24.39
CA PRO A 636 4.38 8.98 -25.09
C PRO A 636 4.56 8.67 -26.59
N LEU A 637 4.49 7.38 -26.99
CA LEU A 637 4.59 7.00 -28.40
C LEU A 637 3.34 7.48 -29.17
N CYS A 638 2.18 7.26 -28.59
CA CYS A 638 0.91 7.73 -29.15
C CYS A 638 0.88 9.26 -29.23
N ALA A 639 1.34 9.95 -28.16
CA ALA A 639 1.43 11.42 -28.14
C ALA A 639 2.34 11.96 -29.23
N ALA A 640 3.49 11.33 -29.47
CA ALA A 640 4.40 11.72 -30.54
C ALA A 640 3.74 11.59 -31.93
N VAL A 641 3.17 10.41 -32.24
CA VAL A 641 2.47 10.17 -33.51
C VAL A 641 1.35 11.19 -33.71
N LYS A 642 0.54 11.42 -32.71
CA LYS A 642 -0.63 12.31 -32.77
C LYS A 642 -0.23 13.77 -32.98
N LEU A 643 0.73 14.28 -32.19
CA LEU A 643 1.19 15.67 -32.36
C LEU A 643 1.80 15.89 -33.72
N LEU A 644 2.72 15.01 -34.17
CA LEU A 644 3.36 15.17 -35.49
C LEU A 644 2.31 15.17 -36.61
N SER A 645 1.31 14.31 -36.53
CA SER A 645 0.21 14.26 -37.49
C SER A 645 -0.65 15.53 -37.48
N ILE A 646 -0.94 16.10 -36.31
CA ILE A 646 -1.66 17.37 -36.19
C ILE A 646 -0.83 18.51 -36.83
N LEU A 647 0.48 18.58 -36.52
CA LEU A 647 1.36 19.62 -37.06
C LEU A 647 1.42 19.53 -38.58
N HIS A 648 1.61 18.34 -39.13
CA HIS A 648 1.67 18.11 -40.58
C HIS A 648 0.35 18.47 -41.27
N ASN A 649 -0.76 17.92 -40.83
CA ASN A 649 -2.09 18.13 -41.42
C ASN A 649 -2.55 19.59 -41.38
N ARG A 650 -2.09 20.36 -40.38
CA ARG A 650 -2.42 21.82 -40.25
C ARG A 650 -1.33 22.72 -40.76
N SER A 651 -0.24 22.18 -41.31
CA SER A 651 0.94 22.94 -41.74
C SER A 651 1.47 23.92 -40.68
N LEU A 652 1.49 23.42 -39.42
CA LEU A 652 1.96 24.23 -38.28
C LEU A 652 3.41 23.84 -37.90
N SER A 653 4.19 24.86 -37.52
CA SER A 653 5.45 24.64 -36.83
C SER A 653 5.20 24.38 -35.34
N LEU A 654 6.17 23.78 -34.66
CA LEU A 654 6.10 23.51 -33.22
C LEU A 654 5.88 24.81 -32.41
N ILE A 655 6.59 25.91 -32.77
CA ILE A 655 6.42 27.24 -32.17
C ILE A 655 5.02 27.76 -32.39
N SER A 656 4.50 27.64 -33.61
CA SER A 656 3.17 28.17 -33.96
C SER A 656 2.09 27.42 -33.14
N ALA A 657 2.24 26.11 -32.98
CA ALA A 657 1.34 25.33 -32.20
C ALA A 657 1.39 25.70 -30.70
N GLU A 658 2.60 25.88 -30.16
CA GLU A 658 2.80 26.26 -28.76
C GLU A 658 2.25 27.69 -28.48
N SER A 659 2.39 28.62 -29.43
CA SER A 659 1.87 29.99 -29.30
C SER A 659 0.34 30.09 -29.24
N MET A 660 -0.40 29.01 -29.58
CA MET A 660 -1.85 28.95 -29.46
C MET A 660 -2.33 28.62 -28.04
N ILE A 661 -1.39 28.36 -27.13
CA ILE A 661 -1.62 28.06 -25.72
C ILE A 661 -1.00 29.17 -24.89
N ARG A 662 -1.60 29.53 -23.74
CA ARG A 662 -0.94 30.46 -22.85
C ARG A 662 0.45 29.95 -22.45
N PRO A 663 1.45 30.81 -22.32
CA PRO A 663 2.75 30.37 -21.83
C PRO A 663 2.66 29.78 -20.43
N PHE A 664 3.34 28.67 -20.22
CA PHE A 664 3.49 28.03 -18.92
C PHE A 664 4.86 27.36 -18.82
N PHE A 665 5.31 27.13 -17.61
CA PHE A 665 6.55 26.47 -17.29
C PHE A 665 6.24 25.27 -16.36
N VAL A 666 6.78 24.11 -16.68
CA VAL A 666 6.63 22.93 -15.85
C VAL A 666 7.97 22.52 -15.27
N ARG A 667 7.97 22.20 -13.99
CA ARG A 667 9.13 21.65 -13.28
C ARG A 667 8.71 20.38 -12.56
N GLU A 668 9.52 19.34 -12.70
CA GLU A 668 9.39 18.09 -11.96
C GLU A 668 10.60 17.89 -11.06
N ASP A 669 10.38 17.75 -9.76
CA ASP A 669 11.40 17.50 -8.76
C ASP A 669 11.13 16.19 -8.05
N ARG A 670 12.20 15.45 -7.70
CA ARG A 670 12.14 14.25 -6.88
C ARG A 670 13.01 14.46 -5.65
N ILE A 671 12.37 14.37 -4.48
CA ILE A 671 13.03 14.61 -3.19
C ILE A 671 13.16 13.28 -2.47
N LYS A 672 14.38 12.89 -2.14
CA LYS A 672 14.64 11.69 -1.35
C LYS A 672 14.31 11.94 0.10
N VAL A 673 13.47 11.08 0.70
CA VAL A 673 13.04 11.17 2.08
C VAL A 673 13.13 9.78 2.73
N PRO A 674 13.76 9.65 3.89
CA PRO A 674 13.77 8.40 4.64
C PRO A 674 12.35 7.89 4.87
N LYS A 675 12.14 6.58 4.72
CA LYS A 675 10.82 5.95 4.78
C LYS A 675 10.06 6.31 6.07
N GLU A 676 10.78 6.41 7.19
CA GLU A 676 10.27 6.69 8.51
C GLU A 676 9.72 8.12 8.66
N LYS A 677 10.20 9.05 7.83
CA LYS A 677 9.79 10.47 7.86
C LYS A 677 8.70 10.83 6.85
N ARG A 678 8.44 9.98 5.86
CA ARG A 678 7.52 10.32 4.75
C ARG A 678 6.10 10.63 5.22
N ALA A 679 5.54 9.76 6.06
CA ALA A 679 4.18 9.92 6.55
C ALA A 679 4.02 11.21 7.38
N SER A 680 4.95 11.51 8.28
CA SER A 680 4.91 12.72 9.12
C SER A 680 5.11 13.99 8.29
N SER A 681 6.05 13.99 7.34
CA SER A 681 6.29 15.13 6.45
C SER A 681 5.05 15.45 5.60
N LEU A 682 4.41 14.42 5.05
CA LEU A 682 3.20 14.60 4.25
C LEU A 682 2.02 15.06 5.11
N SER A 683 1.86 14.50 6.32
CA SER A 683 0.84 14.92 7.30
C SER A 683 0.97 16.41 7.62
N SER A 684 2.18 16.91 7.89
CA SER A 684 2.41 18.34 8.16
C SER A 684 2.00 19.21 6.98
N LEU A 685 2.35 18.81 5.76
CA LEU A 685 1.97 19.54 4.56
C LEU A 685 0.45 19.57 4.35
N TYR A 686 -0.24 18.47 4.67
CA TYR A 686 -1.71 18.40 4.62
C TYR A 686 -2.35 19.31 5.67
N GLU A 687 -1.91 19.25 6.92
CA GLU A 687 -2.49 20.03 8.02
C GLU A 687 -2.43 21.56 7.77
N GLU A 688 -1.33 22.04 7.20
CA GLU A 688 -1.17 23.45 6.84
C GLU A 688 -2.02 23.91 5.67
N ASN A 689 -2.48 22.97 4.83
CA ASN A 689 -3.14 23.28 3.56
C ASN A 689 -4.61 22.81 3.50
N ILE A 690 -5.21 22.33 4.58
CA ILE A 690 -6.60 21.81 4.64
C ILE A 690 -7.63 22.81 4.11
N ALA A 691 -7.48 24.10 4.41
CA ALA A 691 -8.45 25.14 4.04
C ALA A 691 -8.40 25.57 2.57
N ALA A 692 -7.29 25.33 1.86
CA ALA A 692 -7.03 25.85 0.51
C ALA A 692 -7.20 24.82 -0.60
N GLN A 693 -7.52 23.55 -0.32
CA GLN A 693 -7.22 22.47 -1.24
C GLN A 693 -8.26 21.38 -1.34
N ARG A 694 -8.38 20.89 -2.58
CA ARG A 694 -8.93 19.57 -2.86
C ARG A 694 -7.85 18.55 -2.55
N ILE A 695 -8.01 17.77 -1.49
CA ILE A 695 -7.15 16.65 -1.13
C ILE A 695 -7.67 15.42 -1.88
N TYR A 696 -6.92 14.97 -2.87
CA TYR A 696 -7.30 13.82 -3.68
C TYR A 696 -6.23 12.73 -3.61
N GLY A 697 -6.65 11.53 -3.33
CA GLY A 697 -5.77 10.37 -3.36
C GLY A 697 -4.58 10.52 -2.37
N ASP A 698 -3.41 10.27 -2.88
CA ASP A 698 -2.10 10.28 -2.21
C ASP A 698 -1.29 11.57 -2.45
N GLY A 699 -1.92 12.64 -2.92
CA GLY A 699 -1.25 13.89 -3.27
C GLY A 699 -1.81 15.13 -2.61
N VAL A 700 -0.94 16.13 -2.39
CA VAL A 700 -1.27 17.47 -1.90
C VAL A 700 -1.08 18.47 -3.00
N ILE A 701 -2.08 19.31 -3.26
CA ILE A 701 -1.96 20.43 -4.19
C ILE A 701 -1.65 21.70 -3.39
N VAL A 702 -0.51 22.31 -3.64
CA VAL A 702 -0.09 23.58 -3.03
C VAL A 702 -0.21 24.68 -4.08
N LYS A 703 -0.93 25.76 -3.77
CA LYS A 703 -1.19 26.87 -4.69
C LYS A 703 -0.70 28.19 -4.12
N ASN A 704 -0.12 29.00 -5.00
CA ASN A 704 0.06 30.42 -4.79
C ASN A 704 -0.41 31.20 -6.03
N PRO A 705 -0.44 32.54 -6.05
CA PRO A 705 -0.91 33.31 -7.21
C PRO A 705 -0.15 33.06 -8.52
N SER A 706 1.09 32.55 -8.44
CA SER A 706 2.01 32.42 -9.59
C SER A 706 2.31 30.99 -9.98
N ALA A 707 1.92 30.00 -9.15
CA ALA A 707 2.24 28.59 -9.38
C ALA A 707 1.27 27.63 -8.67
N VAL A 708 1.15 26.44 -9.23
CA VAL A 708 0.44 25.31 -8.64
C VAL A 708 1.37 24.12 -8.63
N SER A 709 1.56 23.49 -7.48
CA SER A 709 2.37 22.30 -7.32
C SER A 709 1.53 21.13 -6.79
N THR A 710 1.72 19.97 -7.38
CA THR A 710 1.18 18.71 -6.86
C THR A 710 2.33 17.91 -6.25
N VAL A 711 2.20 17.55 -4.99
CA VAL A 711 3.16 16.74 -4.23
C VAL A 711 2.57 15.36 -4.03
N GLY A 712 3.20 14.33 -4.55
CA GLY A 712 2.76 12.94 -4.41
C GLY A 712 3.89 12.04 -3.92
N SER A 713 3.54 10.86 -3.42
CA SER A 713 4.50 9.86 -3.00
C SER A 713 5.28 9.28 -4.17
N ASP A 714 6.58 9.03 -3.97
CA ASP A 714 7.48 8.34 -4.89
C ASP A 714 8.28 7.27 -4.11
N ASP A 715 8.82 6.26 -4.77
CA ASP A 715 9.54 5.16 -4.12
C ASP A 715 10.72 5.64 -3.25
N GLY A 716 11.42 6.69 -3.70
CA GLY A 716 12.51 7.32 -2.97
C GLY A 716 12.10 8.41 -1.98
N GLY A 717 10.85 8.89 -2.00
CA GLY A 717 10.41 10.04 -1.23
C GLY A 717 9.17 10.72 -1.80
N PHE A 718 9.32 11.94 -2.35
CA PHE A 718 8.23 12.69 -2.96
C PHE A 718 8.57 13.14 -4.38
N ARG A 719 7.55 13.12 -5.22
CA ARG A 719 7.55 13.73 -6.56
C ARG A 719 6.73 15.02 -6.50
N ILE A 720 7.30 16.11 -6.96
CA ILE A 720 6.65 17.42 -7.03
C ILE A 720 6.55 17.82 -8.50
N ILE A 721 5.33 18.04 -8.99
CA ILE A 721 5.08 18.56 -10.33
C ILE A 721 4.51 19.96 -10.16
N THR A 722 5.19 20.95 -10.72
CA THR A 722 4.84 22.37 -10.59
C THR A 722 4.56 22.96 -11.95
N GLU A 723 3.38 23.57 -12.14
CA GLU A 723 3.08 24.50 -13.21
C GLU A 723 3.18 25.92 -12.68
N ALA A 724 3.88 26.79 -13.40
CA ALA A 724 4.05 28.21 -13.04
C ALA A 724 4.09 29.09 -14.27
N TYR A 725 3.90 30.38 -14.08
CA TYR A 725 4.09 31.37 -15.17
C TYR A 725 5.56 31.60 -15.51
N THR A 726 6.47 31.36 -14.58
CA THR A 726 7.92 31.56 -14.78
C THR A 726 8.72 30.46 -14.04
N ALA A 727 9.94 30.23 -14.51
CA ALA A 727 10.88 29.32 -13.86
C ALA A 727 11.26 29.79 -12.44
N SER A 728 11.24 31.08 -12.14
CA SER A 728 11.47 31.60 -10.78
C SER A 728 10.33 31.21 -9.85
N ALA A 729 9.08 31.48 -10.25
CA ALA A 729 7.90 31.14 -9.47
C ALA A 729 7.83 29.63 -9.17
N ALA A 730 8.24 28.78 -10.13
CA ALA A 730 8.32 27.35 -9.90
C ALA A 730 9.38 26.98 -8.84
N ARG A 731 10.55 27.62 -8.86
CA ARG A 731 11.58 27.39 -7.83
C ARG A 731 11.15 27.84 -6.45
N ASP A 732 10.49 29.00 -6.37
CA ASP A 732 10.08 29.60 -5.10
C ASP A 732 9.06 28.72 -4.37
N ILE A 733 8.01 28.25 -5.06
CA ILE A 733 6.98 27.37 -4.48
C ILE A 733 7.57 26.00 -4.09
N VAL A 734 8.46 25.43 -4.90
CA VAL A 734 9.14 24.17 -4.54
C VAL A 734 10.02 24.36 -3.29
N GLY A 735 10.73 25.49 -3.19
CA GLY A 735 11.50 25.84 -2.00
C GLY A 735 10.66 25.97 -0.73
N GLU A 736 9.45 26.55 -0.83
CA GLU A 736 8.49 26.60 0.27
C GLU A 736 7.99 25.20 0.67
N ILE A 737 7.66 24.36 -0.32
CA ILE A 737 7.21 22.99 -0.08
C ILE A 737 8.29 22.19 0.64
N ILE A 738 9.55 22.26 0.19
CA ILE A 738 10.68 21.55 0.83
C ILE A 738 10.84 21.97 2.29
N LYS A 739 10.74 23.25 2.59
CA LYS A 739 10.80 23.76 3.99
C LYS A 739 9.66 23.19 4.83
N LYS A 740 8.45 23.15 4.30
CA LYS A 740 7.26 22.64 5.00
C LYS A 740 7.27 21.12 5.21
N LEU A 741 7.91 20.38 4.32
CA LEU A 741 8.12 18.95 4.49
C LEU A 741 9.09 18.60 5.63
N ASN A 742 9.76 19.58 6.23
CA ASN A 742 10.72 19.41 7.34
C ASN A 742 11.84 18.38 7.01
N ILE A 743 12.38 18.46 5.80
CA ILE A 743 13.39 17.52 5.27
C ILE A 743 14.79 18.16 5.34
#